data_bf858e1310ae9388eeb18dc711697466
#
_entry.id   bf858e1310ae9388eeb18dc711697466
#
_cell.length_a   1.000
_cell.length_b   1.000
_cell.length_c   1.000
_cell.angle_alpha   90.00
_cell.angle_beta   90.00
_cell.angle_gamma   90.00
#
_symmetry.space_group_name_H-M   'P 1'
#
loop_
_entity.id
_entity.type
_entity.pdbx_description
1 polymer ?
#
loop_
_entity_poly.entity_id
_entity_poly.type
_entity_poly.pdbx_seq_one_letter_code
_entity_poly.pdbx_strand_id
1 'polypeptide(L)'
;MRNTFLLVIPLFLMCACSSDKNGKVPGIDLGDLDTSVSPKDDFYAYANGGWIQKNPLKPEYARYGTFDVLNDLNQERLNAMFTEMGELSPVQGSDDKKIVDLYRMAMDSTRLNAEGGAPLKKYLDEVYAVADKASLVKLVAKLHSDGSSCFFGTYVDSDLMDSSVQILSLGQSGLGIGDRDYYLDEEYADIREGYLSYLSKVFELSGIEQPQQAAENAFAVETRLAEVSWTRLQNRDIEALYNPCSSGQLNTLFPGFDFDTYFKTRNIPAQDKLNVEQNSFFKGMSSLFAGTPLEQLKDYVAARLIDEASSYLSDEYYDASFDFYSRQMRGVTEKRPRWKRAMAVPNSLLGEAVGKMYVAKYFPESSKEKVLEIVNNLRQAFGEHIDALDWMDDSTKAYAHAKLDNFTVKIGYPDVWKDYSALSIDPSLSYYDNLIAAARWQVADNMTKLGKPKDKTEWGMTPQTVNAYYNPTTNEICFPAAILQPPFFNADADDAVNYGAIGVVIGHEMTHGFDDEGRLFDKNGNMTNWWTAADDEAFKAKAEILVKQYDAIEVLPGLHADGRLSLGENIADHGGISISYSAFMNSLGGECPEAIDGFTAQQRFFLGYAHVWGQNINDEEKERLTKQDVHSLGENRVNAALRNFQSFFDAFDIKEGDPMFLPEEERVIIW
;
A
#
# COMPACT_ATOMS: atom_id res chain seq x y z
N MET A 1 29.35 25.17 47.41
CA MET A 1 29.70 24.86 46.01
C MET A 1 28.40 24.88 45.22
N ARG A 2 28.20 25.94 44.44
CA ARG A 2 26.99 26.14 43.63
C ARG A 2 27.21 25.49 42.29
N ASN A 3 26.44 24.45 41.94
CA ASN A 3 26.43 23.86 40.63
C ASN A 3 25.45 24.66 39.76
N THR A 4 25.99 25.36 38.78
CA THR A 4 25.21 26.07 37.77
C THR A 4 24.93 25.06 36.62
N PHE A 5 23.67 24.69 36.46
CA PHE A 5 23.21 23.94 35.28
C PHE A 5 23.11 24.95 34.14
N LEU A 6 23.94 24.78 33.09
CA LEU A 6 23.78 25.45 31.81
C LEU A 6 22.66 24.73 31.02
N LEU A 7 21.53 25.43 30.89
CA LEU A 7 20.50 25.06 29.91
C LEU A 7 21.04 25.41 28.50
N VAL A 8 21.34 24.38 27.72
CA VAL A 8 21.59 24.53 26.29
C VAL A 8 20.22 24.54 25.61
N ILE A 9 19.75 25.73 25.25
CA ILE A 9 18.59 25.93 24.36
C ILE A 9 19.07 25.69 22.95
N PRO A 10 18.52 24.73 22.17
CA PRO A 10 18.84 24.61 20.77
C PRO A 10 18.23 25.85 20.06
N LEU A 11 19.12 26.64 19.45
CA LEU A 11 18.77 27.73 18.57
C LEU A 11 18.19 27.13 17.29
N PHE A 12 16.87 27.07 17.17
CA PHE A 12 16.21 26.85 15.89
C PHE A 12 16.56 28.05 15.00
N LEU A 13 17.42 27.86 14.00
CA LEU A 13 17.51 28.79 12.88
C LEU A 13 16.15 28.78 12.17
N MET A 14 15.31 29.75 12.48
CA MET A 14 14.21 30.11 11.59
C MET A 14 14.84 30.65 10.30
N CYS A 15 14.85 29.82 9.25
CA CYS A 15 14.94 30.34 7.90
C CYS A 15 13.79 31.32 7.73
N ALA A 16 14.10 32.59 7.59
CA ALA A 16 13.13 33.61 7.25
C ALA A 16 12.69 33.37 5.81
N CYS A 17 11.61 32.60 5.62
CA CYS A 17 10.90 32.56 4.35
C CYS A 17 10.41 34.00 4.07
N SER A 18 10.80 34.57 2.95
CA SER A 18 10.23 35.79 2.44
C SER A 18 8.77 35.53 2.07
N SER A 19 7.81 36.05 2.81
CA SER A 19 6.41 36.05 2.38
C SER A 19 6.24 36.98 1.21
N ASP A 20 5.51 36.53 0.20
CA ASP A 20 5.02 37.38 -0.89
C ASP A 20 4.12 38.50 -0.32
N LYS A 21 3.80 39.52 -1.16
CA LYS A 21 2.92 40.65 -0.80
C LYS A 21 1.51 40.20 -0.36
N ASN A 22 1.10 38.98 -0.66
CA ASN A 22 -0.17 38.36 -0.28
C ASN A 22 -0.08 37.48 0.98
N GLY A 23 1.09 37.37 1.63
CA GLY A 23 1.28 36.59 2.84
C GLY A 23 1.44 35.10 2.63
N LYS A 24 1.41 34.60 1.38
CA LYS A 24 1.66 33.19 1.06
C LYS A 24 3.15 32.88 1.11
N VAL A 25 3.53 31.65 1.54
CA VAL A 25 4.89 31.17 1.52
C VAL A 25 5.18 30.48 0.19
N PRO A 26 6.41 30.60 -0.37
CA PRO A 26 6.83 29.77 -1.50
C PRO A 26 6.72 28.29 -1.08
N GLY A 27 6.01 27.48 -1.85
CA GLY A 27 5.87 26.05 -1.55
C GLY A 27 7.02 25.21 -2.08
N ILE A 28 8.00 25.81 -2.79
CA ILE A 28 9.15 25.15 -3.39
C ILE A 28 10.42 25.62 -2.69
N ASP A 29 11.26 24.69 -2.23
CA ASP A 29 12.63 24.97 -1.81
C ASP A 29 13.55 24.98 -3.05
N LEU A 30 14.08 26.17 -3.42
CA LEU A 30 14.97 26.30 -4.57
C LEU A 30 16.27 25.47 -4.43
N GLY A 31 16.65 25.12 -3.20
CA GLY A 31 17.79 24.25 -2.94
C GLY A 31 17.54 22.79 -3.30
N ASP A 32 16.30 22.40 -3.59
CA ASP A 32 15.96 21.04 -4.04
C ASP A 32 16.16 20.86 -5.55
N LEU A 33 16.30 21.97 -6.28
CA LEU A 33 16.58 21.95 -7.70
C LEU A 33 18.07 21.66 -7.97
N ASP A 34 18.35 20.94 -9.05
CA ASP A 34 19.68 20.89 -9.66
C ASP A 34 19.71 21.71 -10.93
N THR A 35 20.12 22.96 -10.81
CA THR A 35 20.20 23.90 -11.95
C THR A 35 21.34 23.59 -12.93
N SER A 36 22.18 22.59 -12.67
CA SER A 36 23.19 22.11 -13.62
C SER A 36 22.59 21.18 -14.69
N VAL A 37 21.39 20.63 -14.43
CA VAL A 37 20.60 19.83 -15.36
C VAL A 37 19.59 20.74 -16.06
N SER A 38 19.39 20.58 -17.35
CA SER A 38 18.33 21.29 -18.07
C SER A 38 16.98 20.61 -17.83
N PRO A 39 15.90 21.37 -17.55
CA PRO A 39 14.56 20.78 -17.45
C PRO A 39 14.05 20.18 -18.78
N LYS A 40 14.74 20.47 -19.90
CA LYS A 40 14.45 19.90 -21.22
C LYS A 40 15.13 18.56 -21.45
N ASP A 41 16.17 18.27 -20.67
CA ASP A 41 16.95 17.04 -20.80
C ASP A 41 16.39 15.96 -19.84
N ASP A 42 16.22 16.32 -18.58
CA ASP A 42 15.71 15.46 -17.50
C ASP A 42 15.02 16.32 -16.45
N PHE A 43 13.68 16.33 -16.49
CA PHE A 43 12.92 17.18 -15.58
C PHE A 43 12.92 16.66 -14.14
N TYR A 44 12.93 15.34 -13.95
CA TYR A 44 13.04 14.76 -12.61
C TYR A 44 14.35 15.13 -11.93
N ALA A 45 15.47 14.97 -12.62
CA ALA A 45 16.78 15.33 -12.10
C ALA A 45 16.88 16.84 -11.85
N TYR A 46 16.35 17.69 -12.75
CA TYR A 46 16.28 19.14 -12.55
C TYR A 46 15.51 19.52 -11.29
N ALA A 47 14.32 18.94 -11.11
CA ALA A 47 13.42 19.31 -10.02
C ALA A 47 13.86 18.75 -8.66
N ASN A 48 14.51 17.60 -8.63
CA ASN A 48 14.82 16.84 -7.41
C ASN A 48 16.30 16.63 -7.12
N GLY A 49 17.21 16.98 -8.03
CA GLY A 49 18.64 16.64 -7.88
C GLY A 49 19.28 17.23 -6.63
N GLY A 50 18.91 18.48 -6.25
CA GLY A 50 19.37 19.08 -5.00
C GLY A 50 18.77 18.37 -3.76
N TRP A 51 17.48 18.00 -3.81
CA TRP A 51 16.82 17.22 -2.76
C TRP A 51 17.49 15.85 -2.58
N ILE A 52 17.76 15.13 -3.67
CA ILE A 52 18.44 13.83 -3.70
C ILE A 52 19.81 13.91 -3.04
N GLN A 53 20.58 14.97 -3.32
CA GLN A 53 21.89 15.18 -2.71
C GLN A 53 21.80 15.48 -1.21
N LYS A 54 20.81 16.25 -0.77
CA LYS A 54 20.57 16.59 0.64
C LYS A 54 20.07 15.40 1.47
N ASN A 55 19.39 14.45 0.83
CA ASN A 55 18.72 13.32 1.49
C ASN A 55 19.26 11.97 0.99
N PRO A 56 20.55 11.66 1.22
CA PRO A 56 21.10 10.39 0.79
C PRO A 56 20.32 9.22 1.40
N LEU A 57 20.34 8.07 0.71
CA LEU A 57 19.69 6.86 1.19
C LEU A 57 20.25 6.48 2.58
N LYS A 58 19.35 6.39 3.56
CA LYS A 58 19.72 6.00 4.93
C LYS A 58 19.92 4.48 5.01
N PRO A 59 20.84 3.98 5.86
CA PRO A 59 21.17 2.56 5.94
C PRO A 59 19.99 1.63 6.27
N GLU A 60 18.97 2.16 6.97
CA GLU A 60 17.75 1.43 7.35
C GLU A 60 16.64 1.46 6.28
N TYR A 61 16.90 2.01 5.10
CA TYR A 61 15.96 2.12 3.98
C TYR A 61 16.54 1.54 2.69
N ALA A 62 15.73 0.84 1.92
CA ALA A 62 16.03 0.46 0.54
C ALA A 62 15.63 1.57 -0.46
N ARG A 63 14.61 2.35 -0.11
CA ARG A 63 14.16 3.57 -0.78
C ARG A 63 13.89 4.64 0.27
N TYR A 64 14.24 5.89 -0.03
CA TYR A 64 13.94 7.04 0.81
C TYR A 64 13.53 8.22 -0.06
N GLY A 65 12.29 8.60 0.00
CA GLY A 65 11.68 9.64 -0.82
C GLY A 65 10.87 10.64 0.00
N THR A 66 10.20 11.54 -0.68
CA THR A 66 9.36 12.58 -0.08
C THR A 66 8.26 11.99 0.81
N PHE A 67 7.65 10.88 0.40
CA PHE A 67 6.70 10.13 1.23
C PHE A 67 7.35 9.59 2.53
N ASP A 68 8.58 9.11 2.44
CA ASP A 68 9.28 8.55 3.59
C ASP A 68 9.69 9.65 4.58
N VAL A 69 10.06 10.85 4.10
CA VAL A 69 10.33 12.01 4.96
C VAL A 69 9.10 12.37 5.79
N LEU A 70 7.94 12.48 5.15
CA LEU A 70 6.69 12.78 5.87
C LEU A 70 6.29 11.64 6.81
N ASN A 71 6.50 10.39 6.40
CA ASN A 71 6.22 9.23 7.24
C ASN A 71 7.15 9.19 8.47
N ASP A 72 8.44 9.49 8.32
CA ASP A 72 9.38 9.62 9.44
C ASP A 72 8.93 10.69 10.43
N LEU A 73 8.52 11.88 9.95
CA LEU A 73 7.95 12.93 10.80
C LEU A 73 6.70 12.46 11.57
N ASN A 74 5.81 11.74 10.88
CA ASN A 74 4.63 11.18 11.54
C ASN A 74 4.99 10.13 12.59
N GLN A 75 5.97 9.28 12.32
CA GLN A 75 6.45 8.31 13.31
C GLN A 75 7.04 9.00 14.55
N GLU A 76 7.79 10.08 14.39
CA GLU A 76 8.30 10.86 15.52
C GLU A 76 7.15 11.47 16.35
N ARG A 77 6.11 12.01 15.70
CA ARG A 77 4.91 12.54 16.34
C ARG A 77 4.17 11.46 17.13
N LEU A 78 3.95 10.30 16.51
CA LEU A 78 3.29 9.17 17.16
C LEU A 78 4.11 8.66 18.35
N ASN A 79 5.43 8.57 18.23
CA ASN A 79 6.31 8.16 19.33
C ASN A 79 6.24 9.14 20.51
N ALA A 80 6.21 10.45 20.22
CA ALA A 80 6.00 11.46 21.27
C ALA A 80 4.64 11.31 21.95
N MET A 81 3.57 11.04 21.18
CA MET A 81 2.23 10.79 21.72
C MET A 81 2.18 9.53 22.60
N PHE A 82 2.78 8.43 22.16
CA PHE A 82 2.81 7.17 22.93
C PHE A 82 3.61 7.32 24.23
N THR A 83 4.69 8.09 24.19
CA THR A 83 5.50 8.40 25.40
C THR A 83 4.70 9.24 26.39
N GLU A 84 4.09 10.33 25.94
CA GLU A 84 3.24 11.20 26.75
C GLU A 84 2.07 10.42 27.39
N MET A 85 1.39 9.60 26.58
CA MET A 85 0.30 8.72 27.06
C MET A 85 0.77 7.74 28.13
N GLY A 86 1.97 7.18 27.94
CA GLY A 86 2.57 6.28 28.94
C GLY A 86 2.83 6.92 30.29
N GLU A 87 3.14 8.22 30.33
CA GLU A 87 3.36 8.98 31.55
C GLU A 87 2.03 9.28 32.32
N LEU A 88 0.91 9.41 31.57
CA LEU A 88 -0.41 9.71 32.13
C LEU A 88 -1.08 8.53 32.85
N SER A 89 -0.50 7.33 32.79
CA SER A 89 -1.08 6.11 33.42
C SER A 89 -2.53 5.84 33.00
N PRO A 90 -2.78 5.49 31.75
CA PRO A 90 -4.14 5.37 31.19
C PRO A 90 -4.99 4.33 31.92
N VAL A 91 -6.32 4.53 31.88
CA VAL A 91 -7.30 3.69 32.57
C VAL A 91 -7.29 2.26 32.00
N GLN A 92 -7.34 1.27 32.93
CA GLN A 92 -7.39 -0.14 32.54
C GLN A 92 -8.56 -0.42 31.57
N GLY A 93 -8.27 -1.08 30.44
CA GLY A 93 -9.22 -1.44 29.41
C GLY A 93 -9.51 -0.33 28.38
N SER A 94 -9.02 0.91 28.58
CA SER A 94 -9.10 1.95 27.54
C SER A 94 -8.19 1.65 26.35
N ASP A 95 -8.49 2.24 25.20
CA ASP A 95 -7.66 2.08 24.00
C ASP A 95 -6.25 2.65 24.20
N ASP A 96 -6.13 3.77 24.92
CA ASP A 96 -4.85 4.33 25.33
C ASP A 96 -4.01 3.32 26.12
N LYS A 97 -4.65 2.57 27.02
CA LYS A 97 -3.94 1.54 27.82
C LYS A 97 -3.49 0.37 26.95
N LYS A 98 -4.31 -0.07 26.00
CA LYS A 98 -3.95 -1.14 25.05
C LYS A 98 -2.77 -0.72 24.16
N ILE A 99 -2.78 0.52 23.64
CA ILE A 99 -1.68 1.10 22.84
C ILE A 99 -0.38 1.11 23.65
N VAL A 100 -0.43 1.67 24.87
CA VAL A 100 0.76 1.77 25.74
C VAL A 100 1.30 0.39 26.11
N ASP A 101 0.42 -0.57 26.43
CA ASP A 101 0.84 -1.92 26.82
C ASP A 101 1.52 -2.65 25.65
N LEU A 102 0.94 -2.61 24.46
CA LEU A 102 1.56 -3.20 23.26
C LEU A 102 2.92 -2.57 22.96
N TYR A 103 2.98 -1.24 23.00
CA TYR A 103 4.24 -0.52 22.75
C TYR A 103 5.32 -0.89 23.77
N ARG A 104 4.97 -0.92 25.09
CA ARG A 104 5.91 -1.28 26.15
C ARG A 104 6.40 -2.72 26.03
N MET A 105 5.50 -3.67 25.73
CA MET A 105 5.90 -5.07 25.53
C MET A 105 6.87 -5.21 24.35
N ALA A 106 6.64 -4.52 23.24
CA ALA A 106 7.53 -4.54 22.08
C ALA A 106 8.89 -3.84 22.35
N MET A 107 8.92 -2.85 23.24
CA MET A 107 10.15 -2.17 23.67
C MET A 107 10.98 -2.98 24.67
N ASP A 108 10.38 -3.92 25.39
CA ASP A 108 11.05 -4.73 26.43
C ASP A 108 11.90 -5.85 25.81
N SER A 109 13.04 -5.47 25.21
CA SER A 109 13.98 -6.43 24.62
C SER A 109 14.53 -7.42 25.64
N THR A 110 14.63 -7.04 26.92
CA THR A 110 15.12 -7.94 27.97
C THR A 110 14.16 -9.11 28.15
N ARG A 111 12.86 -8.83 28.24
CA ARG A 111 11.82 -9.86 28.33
C ARG A 111 11.74 -10.70 27.07
N LEU A 112 11.69 -10.06 25.88
CA LEU A 112 11.61 -10.76 24.59
C LEU A 112 12.80 -11.72 24.40
N ASN A 113 14.01 -11.27 24.74
CA ASN A 113 15.21 -12.11 24.62
C ASN A 113 15.23 -13.25 25.68
N ALA A 114 14.68 -13.01 26.87
CA ALA A 114 14.57 -14.06 27.90
C ALA A 114 13.50 -15.12 27.55
N GLU A 115 12.42 -14.72 26.91
CA GLU A 115 11.35 -15.61 26.44
C GLU A 115 11.78 -16.41 25.18
N GLY A 116 12.60 -15.80 24.30
CA GLY A 116 13.08 -16.44 23.06
C GLY A 116 11.93 -16.97 22.21
N GLY A 117 12.01 -18.23 21.78
CA GLY A 117 10.95 -18.95 21.06
C GLY A 117 9.89 -19.60 21.94
N ALA A 118 9.96 -19.48 23.28
CA ALA A 118 9.04 -20.17 24.18
C ALA A 118 7.55 -19.86 23.96
N PRO A 119 7.14 -18.60 23.62
CA PRO A 119 5.75 -18.29 23.31
C PRO A 119 5.20 -19.06 22.09
N LEU A 120 6.05 -19.38 21.14
CA LEU A 120 5.69 -20.09 19.90
C LEU A 120 5.53 -21.61 20.13
N LYS A 121 6.21 -22.16 21.15
CA LYS A 121 6.31 -23.61 21.34
C LYS A 121 4.95 -24.32 21.37
N LYS A 122 3.96 -23.78 22.07
CA LYS A 122 2.64 -24.43 22.17
C LYS A 122 1.94 -24.56 20.82
N TYR A 123 2.14 -23.62 19.89
CA TYR A 123 1.57 -23.67 18.55
C TYR A 123 2.30 -24.72 17.69
N LEU A 124 3.62 -24.82 17.82
CA LEU A 124 4.41 -25.85 17.15
C LEU A 124 4.09 -27.25 17.71
N ASP A 125 3.90 -27.40 19.01
CA ASP A 125 3.48 -28.66 19.61
C ASP A 125 2.13 -29.12 19.04
N GLU A 126 1.17 -28.22 18.80
CA GLU A 126 -0.09 -28.52 18.12
C GLU A 126 0.12 -28.99 16.67
N VAL A 127 1.02 -28.36 15.92
CA VAL A 127 1.34 -28.75 14.53
C VAL A 127 1.89 -30.19 14.50
N TYR A 128 2.90 -30.46 15.32
CA TYR A 128 3.56 -31.78 15.30
C TYR A 128 2.74 -32.90 15.96
N ALA A 129 1.74 -32.56 16.78
CA ALA A 129 0.78 -33.52 17.34
C ALA A 129 -0.29 -34.00 16.32
N VAL A 130 -0.41 -33.34 15.15
CA VAL A 130 -1.35 -33.74 14.11
C VAL A 130 -1.07 -35.16 13.62
N ALA A 131 -2.08 -36.05 13.65
CA ALA A 131 -1.93 -37.48 13.34
C ALA A 131 -2.28 -37.84 11.88
N ASP A 132 -3.10 -37.02 11.23
CA ASP A 132 -3.60 -37.24 9.88
C ASP A 132 -4.01 -35.94 9.19
N LYS A 133 -4.29 -35.99 7.88
CA LYS A 133 -4.70 -34.82 7.10
C LYS A 133 -6.03 -34.23 7.54
N ALA A 134 -6.95 -35.05 8.07
CA ALA A 134 -8.24 -34.55 8.56
C ALA A 134 -8.06 -33.66 9.82
N SER A 135 -7.16 -34.07 10.72
CA SER A 135 -6.77 -33.22 11.87
C SER A 135 -5.94 -32.02 11.45
N LEU A 136 -5.14 -32.11 10.38
CA LEU A 136 -4.43 -30.96 9.82
C LEU A 136 -5.40 -29.90 9.26
N VAL A 137 -6.46 -30.28 8.56
CA VAL A 137 -7.50 -29.35 8.11
C VAL A 137 -8.13 -28.57 9.28
N LYS A 138 -8.38 -29.24 10.40
CA LYS A 138 -8.90 -28.57 11.62
C LYS A 138 -7.88 -27.59 12.19
N LEU A 139 -6.60 -27.95 12.20
CA LEU A 139 -5.53 -27.06 12.64
C LEU A 139 -5.42 -25.85 11.73
N VAL A 140 -5.39 -26.04 10.39
CA VAL A 140 -5.39 -24.94 9.42
C VAL A 140 -6.58 -23.99 9.65
N ALA A 141 -7.78 -24.53 9.86
CA ALA A 141 -8.96 -23.73 10.16
C ALA A 141 -8.82 -22.91 11.44
N LYS A 142 -8.21 -23.48 12.50
CA LYS A 142 -7.89 -22.76 13.73
C LYS A 142 -6.86 -21.65 13.48
N LEU A 143 -5.78 -21.96 12.77
CA LEU A 143 -4.72 -20.99 12.46
C LEU A 143 -5.22 -19.83 11.62
N HIS A 144 -6.12 -20.08 10.65
CA HIS A 144 -6.79 -19.01 9.91
C HIS A 144 -7.70 -18.13 10.80
N SER A 145 -8.29 -18.71 11.86
CA SER A 145 -9.02 -17.93 12.87
C SER A 145 -8.08 -17.12 13.77
N ASP A 146 -6.82 -17.55 13.89
CA ASP A 146 -5.75 -16.87 14.63
C ASP A 146 -4.93 -15.89 13.75
N GLY A 147 -5.33 -15.71 12.48
CA GLY A 147 -4.76 -14.72 11.56
C GLY A 147 -3.70 -15.23 10.60
N SER A 148 -3.30 -16.52 10.66
CA SER A 148 -2.39 -17.11 9.67
C SER A 148 -3.10 -17.29 8.32
N SER A 149 -2.35 -17.33 7.23
CA SER A 149 -2.83 -17.55 5.85
C SER A 149 -2.12 -18.70 5.13
N CYS A 150 -1.71 -19.73 5.89
CA CYS A 150 -1.08 -20.91 5.30
C CYS A 150 -2.03 -21.59 4.28
N PHE A 151 -1.50 -22.04 3.14
CA PHE A 151 -2.17 -22.59 1.97
C PHE A 151 -3.04 -21.57 1.20
N PHE A 152 -3.91 -20.82 1.83
CA PHE A 152 -4.81 -19.84 1.21
C PHE A 152 -5.32 -18.80 2.22
N GLY A 153 -5.81 -17.68 1.74
CA GLY A 153 -6.45 -16.64 2.56
C GLY A 153 -7.98 -16.74 2.53
N THR A 154 -8.62 -16.20 3.57
CA THR A 154 -10.09 -16.03 3.61
C THR A 154 -10.43 -14.69 4.25
N TYR A 155 -11.36 -13.97 3.65
CA TYR A 155 -11.81 -12.67 4.14
C TYR A 155 -13.24 -12.38 3.67
N VAL A 156 -13.89 -11.42 4.30
CA VAL A 156 -15.22 -10.94 3.92
C VAL A 156 -15.07 -9.55 3.31
N ASP A 157 -15.58 -9.39 2.10
CA ASP A 157 -15.64 -8.10 1.40
C ASP A 157 -16.87 -8.03 0.49
N SER A 158 -17.07 -6.91 -0.18
CA SER A 158 -18.18 -6.68 -1.10
C SER A 158 -18.19 -7.72 -2.23
N ASP A 159 -19.39 -8.17 -2.58
CA ASP A 159 -19.61 -8.93 -3.80
C ASP A 159 -19.39 -8.01 -5.01
N LEU A 160 -18.51 -8.37 -5.93
CA LEU A 160 -18.17 -7.53 -7.08
C LEU A 160 -19.39 -7.25 -8.00
N MET A 161 -20.38 -8.18 -8.07
CA MET A 161 -21.59 -8.00 -8.89
C MET A 161 -22.74 -7.34 -8.13
N ASP A 162 -22.68 -7.30 -6.80
CA ASP A 162 -23.62 -6.60 -5.92
C ASP A 162 -22.88 -6.07 -4.69
N SER A 163 -22.20 -4.94 -4.87
CA SER A 163 -21.33 -4.32 -3.87
C SER A 163 -22.06 -3.92 -2.57
N SER A 164 -23.39 -3.93 -2.58
CA SER A 164 -24.20 -3.65 -1.38
C SER A 164 -24.13 -4.78 -0.34
N VAL A 165 -23.73 -6.00 -0.74
CA VAL A 165 -23.66 -7.18 0.13
C VAL A 165 -22.22 -7.65 0.28
N GLN A 166 -21.85 -8.05 1.49
CA GLN A 166 -20.55 -8.60 1.78
C GLN A 166 -20.58 -10.14 1.79
N ILE A 167 -19.68 -10.76 1.03
CA ILE A 167 -19.57 -12.22 0.88
C ILE A 167 -18.21 -12.71 1.37
N LEU A 168 -18.08 -14.01 1.61
CA LEU A 168 -16.81 -14.67 1.89
C LEU A 168 -16.03 -14.83 0.59
N SER A 169 -14.77 -14.45 0.58
CA SER A 169 -13.80 -14.70 -0.50
C SER A 169 -12.70 -15.65 -0.03
N LEU A 170 -12.24 -16.49 -0.96
CA LEU A 170 -11.07 -17.33 -0.81
C LEU A 170 -10.06 -16.93 -1.88
N GLY A 171 -8.82 -16.59 -1.46
CA GLY A 171 -7.75 -16.14 -2.34
C GLY A 171 -6.47 -16.93 -2.17
N GLN A 172 -5.61 -16.95 -3.19
CA GLN A 172 -4.29 -17.58 -3.11
C GLN A 172 -3.42 -16.93 -2.04
N SER A 173 -2.66 -17.75 -1.32
CA SER A 173 -1.72 -17.35 -0.28
C SER A 173 -0.75 -18.49 0.06
N GLY A 174 0.07 -18.29 1.08
CA GLY A 174 0.88 -19.36 1.68
C GLY A 174 2.33 -19.42 1.23
N LEU A 175 2.80 -18.49 0.39
CA LEU A 175 4.20 -18.37 -0.01
C LEU A 175 4.98 -17.49 0.98
N GLY A 176 6.12 -17.95 1.46
CA GLY A 176 6.92 -17.23 2.42
C GLY A 176 7.70 -16.05 1.82
N ILE A 177 8.19 -16.19 0.59
CA ILE A 177 8.92 -15.12 -0.10
C ILE A 177 7.94 -14.18 -0.85
N GLY A 178 6.65 -14.46 -0.79
CA GLY A 178 5.59 -13.57 -1.29
C GLY A 178 5.22 -13.78 -2.75
N ASP A 179 6.16 -13.87 -3.67
CA ASP A 179 5.88 -14.07 -5.09
C ASP A 179 6.33 -15.42 -5.60
N ARG A 180 5.55 -16.01 -6.52
CA ARG A 180 5.83 -17.30 -7.15
C ARG A 180 7.14 -17.32 -7.93
N ASP A 181 7.49 -16.19 -8.55
CA ASP A 181 8.65 -16.10 -9.45
C ASP A 181 9.97 -16.31 -8.68
N TYR A 182 10.05 -15.92 -7.41
CA TYR A 182 11.19 -16.24 -6.55
C TYR A 182 11.46 -17.74 -6.40
N TYR A 183 10.42 -18.58 -6.48
CA TYR A 183 10.56 -20.04 -6.38
C TYR A 183 10.92 -20.68 -7.71
N LEU A 184 10.51 -20.09 -8.85
CA LEU A 184 10.47 -20.75 -10.14
C LEU A 184 11.55 -20.25 -11.11
N ASP A 185 11.90 -18.97 -11.08
CA ASP A 185 12.82 -18.37 -12.03
C ASP A 185 14.27 -18.60 -11.63
N GLU A 186 15.12 -18.96 -12.60
CA GLU A 186 16.54 -19.28 -12.34
C GLU A 186 17.32 -18.09 -11.79
N GLU A 187 16.96 -16.88 -12.16
CA GLU A 187 17.64 -15.66 -11.69
C GLU A 187 17.59 -15.46 -10.17
N TYR A 188 16.60 -16.04 -9.48
CA TYR A 188 16.44 -15.95 -8.03
C TYR A 188 17.06 -17.12 -7.25
N ALA A 189 18.00 -17.84 -7.83
CA ALA A 189 18.66 -18.98 -7.16
C ALA A 189 19.29 -18.58 -5.82
N ASP A 190 19.96 -17.42 -5.75
CA ASP A 190 20.61 -16.91 -4.53
C ASP A 190 19.56 -16.55 -3.45
N ILE A 191 18.39 -16.04 -3.84
CA ILE A 191 17.28 -15.77 -2.92
C ILE A 191 16.74 -17.06 -2.33
N ARG A 192 16.59 -18.12 -3.16
CA ARG A 192 16.15 -19.45 -2.68
C ARG A 192 17.14 -20.07 -1.70
N GLU A 193 18.44 -19.96 -1.96
CA GLU A 193 19.48 -20.44 -1.04
C GLU A 193 19.44 -19.68 0.29
N GLY A 194 19.31 -18.35 0.24
CA GLY A 194 19.15 -17.50 1.42
C GLY A 194 17.90 -17.84 2.21
N TYR A 195 16.79 -18.09 1.53
CA TYR A 195 15.53 -18.47 2.17
C TYR A 195 15.62 -19.82 2.88
N LEU A 196 16.20 -20.83 2.25
CA LEU A 196 16.43 -22.13 2.88
C LEU A 196 17.33 -22.01 4.12
N SER A 197 18.39 -21.18 4.04
CA SER A 197 19.26 -20.89 5.18
C SER A 197 18.48 -20.20 6.32
N TYR A 198 17.66 -19.20 6.00
CA TYR A 198 16.78 -18.52 6.95
C TYR A 198 15.82 -19.50 7.62
N LEU A 199 15.08 -20.32 6.85
CA LEU A 199 14.15 -21.31 7.39
C LEU A 199 14.86 -22.30 8.31
N SER A 200 16.02 -22.83 7.89
CA SER A 200 16.82 -23.73 8.73
C SER A 200 17.20 -23.07 10.06
N LYS A 201 17.62 -21.79 10.02
CA LYS A 201 17.97 -21.04 11.21
C LYS A 201 16.79 -20.82 12.18
N VAL A 202 15.62 -20.45 11.68
CA VAL A 202 14.46 -20.22 12.55
C VAL A 202 13.87 -21.54 13.07
N PHE A 203 13.98 -22.64 12.34
CA PHE A 203 13.67 -23.98 12.85
C PHE A 203 14.63 -24.41 13.97
N GLU A 204 15.95 -24.15 13.81
CA GLU A 204 16.96 -24.39 14.85
C GLU A 204 16.62 -23.62 16.13
N LEU A 205 16.35 -22.30 16.02
CA LEU A 205 15.96 -21.44 17.15
C LEU A 205 14.67 -21.92 17.84
N SER A 206 13.78 -22.55 17.08
CA SER A 206 12.52 -23.12 17.59
C SER A 206 12.67 -24.52 18.22
N GLY A 207 13.89 -25.08 18.23
CA GLY A 207 14.20 -26.36 18.86
C GLY A 207 13.74 -27.57 18.04
N ILE A 208 13.55 -27.46 16.73
CA ILE A 208 13.21 -28.57 15.85
C ILE A 208 14.46 -29.44 15.63
N GLU A 209 14.32 -30.78 15.82
CA GLU A 209 15.46 -31.70 15.85
C GLU A 209 16.23 -31.82 14.53
N GLN A 210 15.55 -31.64 13.38
CA GLN A 210 16.15 -31.71 12.04
C GLN A 210 15.83 -30.43 11.25
N PRO A 211 16.38 -29.28 11.64
CA PRO A 211 15.96 -27.98 11.14
C PRO A 211 16.18 -27.82 9.63
N GLN A 212 17.28 -28.35 9.08
CA GLN A 212 17.53 -28.32 7.66
C GLN A 212 16.52 -29.17 6.87
N GLN A 213 16.21 -30.39 7.33
CA GLN A 213 15.22 -31.24 6.66
C GLN A 213 13.81 -30.62 6.72
N ALA A 214 13.45 -30.00 7.84
CA ALA A 214 12.19 -29.29 7.98
C ALA A 214 12.11 -28.08 7.03
N ALA A 215 13.20 -27.33 6.89
CA ALA A 215 13.31 -26.24 5.92
C ALA A 215 13.16 -26.72 4.46
N GLU A 216 13.85 -27.80 4.09
CA GLU A 216 13.74 -28.41 2.76
C GLU A 216 12.32 -28.91 2.48
N ASN A 217 11.66 -29.55 3.46
CA ASN A 217 10.29 -30.00 3.35
C ASN A 217 9.30 -28.84 3.16
N ALA A 218 9.43 -27.78 3.96
CA ALA A 218 8.61 -26.59 3.86
C ALA A 218 8.79 -25.90 2.50
N PHE A 219 10.03 -25.67 2.08
CA PHE A 219 10.35 -25.06 0.79
C PHE A 219 9.82 -25.89 -0.39
N ALA A 220 9.89 -27.22 -0.33
CA ALA A 220 9.34 -28.09 -1.37
C ALA A 220 7.81 -27.98 -1.48
N VAL A 221 7.11 -27.76 -0.37
CA VAL A 221 5.65 -27.50 -0.39
C VAL A 221 5.35 -26.13 -0.98
N GLU A 222 6.09 -25.10 -0.57
CA GLU A 222 5.93 -23.74 -1.09
C GLU A 222 6.24 -23.66 -2.59
N THR A 223 7.29 -24.33 -3.07
CA THR A 223 7.62 -24.38 -4.50
C THR A 223 6.46 -24.96 -5.32
N ARG A 224 5.86 -26.07 -4.85
CA ARG A 224 4.70 -26.67 -5.52
C ARG A 224 3.44 -25.80 -5.41
N LEU A 225 3.32 -25.00 -4.36
CA LEU A 225 2.26 -24.01 -4.23
C LEU A 225 2.48 -22.85 -5.20
N ALA A 226 3.74 -22.42 -5.38
CA ALA A 226 4.13 -21.39 -6.35
C ALA A 226 3.83 -21.81 -7.80
N GLU A 227 4.06 -23.11 -8.14
CA GLU A 227 3.74 -23.66 -9.47
C GLU A 227 2.26 -23.46 -9.87
N VAL A 228 1.34 -23.49 -8.91
CA VAL A 228 -0.11 -23.34 -9.14
C VAL A 228 -0.64 -21.93 -8.86
N SER A 229 0.19 -21.05 -8.30
CA SER A 229 -0.17 -19.67 -8.02
C SER A 229 -0.23 -18.83 -9.30
N TRP A 230 -1.15 -17.90 -9.35
CA TRP A 230 -1.24 -16.89 -10.41
C TRP A 230 -0.11 -15.88 -10.30
N THR A 231 0.34 -15.37 -11.46
CA THR A 231 1.28 -14.25 -11.52
C THR A 231 0.62 -12.95 -11.07
N ARG A 232 1.42 -11.92 -10.77
CA ARG A 232 0.91 -10.59 -10.44
C ARG A 232 0.04 -10.02 -11.56
N LEU A 233 0.47 -10.16 -12.80
CA LEU A 233 -0.29 -9.70 -13.96
C LEU A 233 -1.63 -10.45 -14.10
N GLN A 234 -1.67 -11.76 -13.87
CA GLN A 234 -2.93 -12.51 -13.87
C GLN A 234 -3.90 -12.05 -12.77
N ASN A 235 -3.37 -11.65 -11.60
CA ASN A 235 -4.17 -11.14 -10.49
C ASN A 235 -4.73 -9.72 -10.73
N ARG A 236 -4.35 -9.04 -11.81
CA ARG A 236 -4.98 -7.81 -12.27
C ARG A 236 -6.25 -8.03 -13.08
N ASP A 237 -6.53 -9.24 -13.53
CA ASP A 237 -7.77 -9.58 -14.26
C ASP A 237 -8.93 -9.77 -13.27
N ILE A 238 -9.58 -8.67 -12.88
CA ILE A 238 -10.67 -8.66 -11.89
C ILE A 238 -11.85 -9.54 -12.34
N GLU A 239 -12.14 -9.60 -13.65
CA GLU A 239 -13.21 -10.44 -14.19
C GLU A 239 -12.89 -11.94 -13.99
N ALA A 240 -11.63 -12.33 -14.22
CA ALA A 240 -11.16 -13.70 -13.99
C ALA A 240 -11.11 -14.08 -12.50
N LEU A 241 -10.95 -13.11 -11.60
CA LEU A 241 -10.99 -13.30 -10.14
C LEU A 241 -12.40 -13.50 -9.59
N TYR A 242 -13.45 -13.29 -10.36
CA TYR A 242 -14.82 -13.48 -9.88
C TYR A 242 -15.40 -14.83 -10.27
N ASN A 243 -15.34 -15.79 -9.33
CA ASN A 243 -15.78 -17.17 -9.53
C ASN A 243 -16.74 -17.61 -8.41
N PRO A 244 -17.99 -17.13 -8.42
CA PRO A 244 -18.94 -17.42 -7.36
C PRO A 244 -19.37 -18.88 -7.36
N CYS A 245 -19.46 -19.48 -6.17
CA CYS A 245 -20.02 -20.80 -5.94
C CYS A 245 -20.66 -20.89 -4.56
N SER A 246 -21.32 -22.01 -4.25
CA SER A 246 -21.79 -22.28 -2.89
C SER A 246 -20.75 -23.06 -2.09
N SER A 247 -20.78 -22.93 -0.76
CA SER A 247 -19.88 -23.70 0.11
C SER A 247 -20.02 -25.23 -0.08
N GLY A 248 -21.23 -25.70 -0.39
CA GLY A 248 -21.48 -27.13 -0.65
C GLY A 248 -20.85 -27.67 -1.95
N GLN A 249 -20.40 -26.79 -2.86
CA GLN A 249 -19.74 -27.21 -4.09
C GLN A 249 -18.21 -27.36 -3.93
N LEU A 250 -17.59 -26.76 -2.90
CA LEU A 250 -16.15 -26.67 -2.78
C LEU A 250 -15.44 -28.03 -2.77
N ASN A 251 -15.96 -29.02 -2.02
CA ASN A 251 -15.36 -30.35 -1.98
C ASN A 251 -15.47 -31.12 -3.32
N THR A 252 -16.42 -30.72 -4.17
CA THR A 252 -16.54 -31.29 -5.53
C THR A 252 -15.61 -30.58 -6.51
N LEU A 253 -15.48 -29.24 -6.39
CA LEU A 253 -14.62 -28.42 -7.24
C LEU A 253 -13.13 -28.65 -6.94
N PHE A 254 -12.80 -28.81 -5.66
CA PHE A 254 -11.43 -28.91 -5.14
C PHE A 254 -11.25 -30.17 -4.27
N PRO A 255 -11.35 -31.36 -4.85
CA PRO A 255 -11.22 -32.60 -4.10
C PRO A 255 -9.79 -32.78 -3.58
N GLY A 256 -9.63 -33.02 -2.29
CA GLY A 256 -8.32 -33.19 -1.65
C GLY A 256 -8.10 -32.34 -0.42
N PHE A 257 -8.85 -31.25 -0.27
CA PHE A 257 -8.94 -30.46 0.97
C PHE A 257 -10.41 -30.48 1.44
N ASP A 258 -10.64 -30.82 2.72
CA ASP A 258 -12.00 -30.95 3.28
C ASP A 258 -12.53 -29.59 3.74
N PHE A 259 -13.16 -28.85 2.83
CA PHE A 259 -13.75 -27.54 3.10
C PHE A 259 -14.95 -27.62 4.08
N ASP A 260 -15.70 -28.72 4.12
CA ASP A 260 -16.79 -28.87 5.08
C ASP A 260 -16.26 -28.92 6.52
N THR A 261 -15.21 -29.70 6.77
CA THR A 261 -14.51 -29.73 8.06
C THR A 261 -13.88 -28.38 8.40
N TYR A 262 -13.29 -27.69 7.42
CA TYR A 262 -12.70 -26.37 7.57
C TYR A 262 -13.73 -25.33 8.02
N PHE A 263 -14.85 -25.17 7.30
CA PHE A 263 -15.90 -24.21 7.65
C PHE A 263 -16.59 -24.52 8.97
N LYS A 264 -16.87 -25.81 9.23
CA LYS A 264 -17.40 -26.27 10.49
C LYS A 264 -16.51 -25.89 11.67
N THR A 265 -15.18 -26.07 11.54
CA THR A 265 -14.22 -25.75 12.60
C THR A 265 -14.15 -24.26 12.88
N ARG A 266 -14.27 -23.42 11.86
CA ARG A 266 -14.30 -21.95 11.98
C ARG A 266 -15.68 -21.40 12.37
N ASN A 267 -16.69 -22.25 12.53
CA ASN A 267 -18.09 -21.83 12.75
C ASN A 267 -18.63 -20.91 11.65
N ILE A 268 -18.16 -21.06 10.42
CA ILE A 268 -18.70 -20.34 9.26
C ILE A 268 -19.96 -21.07 8.80
N PRO A 269 -21.14 -20.40 8.76
CA PRO A 269 -22.37 -21.01 8.29
C PRO A 269 -22.27 -21.37 6.80
N ALA A 270 -23.13 -22.29 6.33
CA ALA A 270 -23.22 -22.60 4.91
C ALA A 270 -23.53 -21.32 4.11
N GLN A 271 -22.80 -21.13 3.01
CA GLN A 271 -22.95 -19.99 2.12
C GLN A 271 -23.58 -20.44 0.79
N ASP A 272 -24.67 -19.80 0.40
CA ASP A 272 -25.24 -20.00 -0.94
C ASP A 272 -24.38 -19.35 -2.02
N LYS A 273 -23.61 -18.31 -1.64
CA LYS A 273 -22.68 -17.59 -2.49
C LYS A 273 -21.42 -17.22 -1.71
N LEU A 274 -20.29 -17.59 -2.23
CA LEU A 274 -18.95 -17.13 -1.86
C LEU A 274 -18.12 -16.98 -3.14
N ASN A 275 -17.02 -16.27 -3.09
CA ASN A 275 -16.11 -16.13 -4.23
C ASN A 275 -14.84 -16.97 -4.04
N VAL A 276 -14.38 -17.65 -5.11
CA VAL A 276 -13.05 -18.30 -5.18
C VAL A 276 -12.25 -17.60 -6.25
N GLU A 277 -11.34 -16.72 -5.84
CA GLU A 277 -10.68 -15.80 -6.78
C GLU A 277 -9.86 -16.55 -7.84
N GLN A 278 -8.96 -17.42 -7.43
CA GLN A 278 -8.08 -18.14 -8.37
C GLN A 278 -8.46 -19.64 -8.40
N ASN A 279 -9.48 -19.99 -9.18
CA ASN A 279 -9.99 -21.36 -9.28
C ASN A 279 -8.91 -22.41 -9.57
N SER A 280 -7.98 -22.11 -10.50
CA SER A 280 -6.89 -23.04 -10.86
C SER A 280 -5.91 -23.25 -9.71
N PHE A 281 -5.63 -22.20 -8.92
CA PHE A 281 -4.83 -22.32 -7.71
C PHE A 281 -5.49 -23.26 -6.69
N PHE A 282 -6.76 -23.08 -6.38
CA PHE A 282 -7.47 -23.92 -5.41
C PHE A 282 -7.53 -25.40 -5.87
N LYS A 283 -7.67 -25.65 -7.15
CA LYS A 283 -7.61 -27.00 -7.72
C LYS A 283 -6.22 -27.62 -7.56
N GLY A 284 -5.17 -26.83 -7.84
CA GLY A 284 -3.78 -27.26 -7.68
C GLY A 284 -3.41 -27.46 -6.21
N MET A 285 -3.73 -26.52 -5.35
CA MET A 285 -3.49 -26.56 -3.90
C MET A 285 -4.18 -27.76 -3.24
N SER A 286 -5.44 -28.04 -3.57
CA SER A 286 -6.14 -29.22 -3.06
C SER A 286 -5.47 -30.53 -3.47
N SER A 287 -5.02 -30.62 -4.72
CA SER A 287 -4.29 -31.80 -5.23
C SER A 287 -2.94 -31.95 -4.55
N LEU A 288 -2.22 -30.85 -4.34
CA LEU A 288 -0.97 -30.78 -3.59
C LEU A 288 -1.18 -31.27 -2.16
N PHE A 289 -2.17 -30.73 -1.45
CA PHE A 289 -2.49 -31.12 -0.08
C PHE A 289 -2.77 -32.64 0.03
N ALA A 290 -3.58 -33.19 -0.90
CA ALA A 290 -3.89 -34.58 -0.93
C ALA A 290 -2.66 -35.47 -1.23
N GLY A 291 -1.78 -35.06 -2.14
CA GLY A 291 -0.62 -35.85 -2.62
C GLY A 291 0.64 -35.70 -1.76
N THR A 292 0.75 -34.70 -0.89
CA THR A 292 1.95 -34.46 -0.08
C THR A 292 1.98 -35.31 1.18
N PRO A 293 3.12 -35.89 1.59
CA PRO A 293 3.27 -36.57 2.88
C PRO A 293 2.93 -35.63 4.06
N LEU A 294 2.30 -36.23 5.10
CA LEU A 294 1.84 -35.44 6.26
C LEU A 294 2.98 -34.65 6.94
N GLU A 295 4.15 -35.25 7.09
CA GLU A 295 5.29 -34.62 7.75
C GLU A 295 5.77 -33.36 6.99
N GLN A 296 5.79 -33.38 5.65
CA GLN A 296 6.12 -32.20 4.86
C GLN A 296 5.07 -31.09 5.02
N LEU A 297 3.78 -31.45 5.10
CA LEU A 297 2.71 -30.47 5.37
C LEU A 297 2.83 -29.86 6.75
N LYS A 298 3.22 -30.64 7.78
CA LYS A 298 3.49 -30.13 9.13
C LYS A 298 4.65 -29.16 9.13
N ASP A 299 5.77 -29.51 8.49
CA ASP A 299 6.94 -28.64 8.41
C ASP A 299 6.62 -27.34 7.68
N TYR A 300 5.82 -27.39 6.62
CA TYR A 300 5.34 -26.19 5.93
C TYR A 300 4.49 -25.29 6.87
N VAL A 301 3.51 -25.86 7.58
CA VAL A 301 2.69 -25.09 8.51
C VAL A 301 3.54 -24.53 9.65
N ALA A 302 4.49 -25.28 10.17
CA ALA A 302 5.43 -24.82 11.19
C ALA A 302 6.31 -23.67 10.65
N ALA A 303 6.81 -23.77 9.42
CA ALA A 303 7.59 -22.71 8.78
C ALA A 303 6.79 -21.40 8.71
N ARG A 304 5.53 -21.46 8.26
CA ARG A 304 4.67 -20.25 8.20
C ARG A 304 4.48 -19.62 9.57
N LEU A 305 4.17 -20.43 10.59
CA LEU A 305 3.99 -19.92 11.96
C LEU A 305 5.26 -19.28 12.54
N ILE A 306 6.43 -19.92 12.32
CA ILE A 306 7.70 -19.38 12.80
C ILE A 306 8.04 -18.08 12.07
N ASP A 307 7.86 -18.05 10.77
CA ASP A 307 8.14 -16.88 9.94
C ASP A 307 7.25 -15.69 10.33
N GLU A 308 5.93 -15.90 10.44
CA GLU A 308 4.97 -14.90 10.90
C GLU A 308 5.30 -14.36 12.31
N ALA A 309 5.88 -15.21 13.17
CA ALA A 309 6.26 -14.84 14.55
C ALA A 309 7.62 -14.13 14.65
N SER A 310 8.54 -14.38 13.71
CA SER A 310 9.98 -14.04 13.85
C SER A 310 10.25 -12.58 14.17
N SER A 311 9.45 -11.66 13.62
CA SER A 311 9.60 -10.22 13.90
C SER A 311 9.17 -9.78 15.31
N TYR A 312 8.52 -10.66 16.08
CA TYR A 312 7.87 -10.36 17.37
C TYR A 312 8.42 -11.16 18.55
N LEU A 313 9.42 -11.99 18.29
CA LEU A 313 10.12 -12.81 19.30
C LEU A 313 11.44 -12.15 19.73
N SER A 314 12.45 -12.95 20.10
CA SER A 314 13.76 -12.43 20.50
C SER A 314 14.51 -11.75 19.33
N ASP A 315 15.58 -11.02 19.70
CA ASP A 315 16.47 -10.39 18.72
C ASP A 315 17.08 -11.41 17.76
N GLU A 316 17.35 -12.68 18.18
CA GLU A 316 17.89 -13.72 17.29
C GLU A 316 16.94 -14.09 16.15
N TYR A 317 15.62 -14.19 16.41
CA TYR A 317 14.61 -14.42 15.38
C TYR A 317 14.46 -13.21 14.46
N TYR A 318 14.40 -12.01 15.06
CA TYR A 318 14.33 -10.78 14.28
C TYR A 318 15.55 -10.60 13.39
N ASP A 319 16.75 -10.93 13.89
CA ASP A 319 18.00 -10.82 13.15
C ASP A 319 18.00 -11.76 11.94
N ALA A 320 17.59 -13.02 12.13
CA ALA A 320 17.45 -13.96 11.04
C ALA A 320 16.48 -13.47 9.95
N SER A 321 15.31 -12.96 10.35
CA SER A 321 14.32 -12.39 9.43
C SER A 321 14.85 -11.15 8.71
N PHE A 322 15.53 -10.23 9.44
CA PHE A 322 16.11 -9.02 8.86
C PHE A 322 17.22 -9.36 7.84
N ASP A 323 18.09 -10.31 8.16
CA ASP A 323 19.22 -10.69 7.29
C ASP A 323 18.72 -11.24 5.95
N PHE A 324 17.60 -11.96 5.93
CA PHE A 324 17.02 -12.44 4.70
C PHE A 324 16.13 -11.38 4.03
N TYR A 325 15.01 -10.99 4.64
CA TYR A 325 14.00 -10.15 3.99
C TYR A 325 14.42 -8.70 3.75
N SER A 326 15.28 -8.14 4.62
CA SER A 326 15.69 -6.75 4.48
C SER A 326 17.06 -6.61 3.84
N ARG A 327 18.04 -7.36 4.31
CA ARG A 327 19.41 -7.23 3.81
C ARG A 327 19.59 -7.90 2.46
N GLN A 328 19.26 -9.19 2.34
CA GLN A 328 19.51 -9.93 1.10
C GLN A 328 18.54 -9.55 0.00
N MET A 329 17.25 -9.48 0.28
CA MET A 329 16.23 -9.20 -0.76
C MET A 329 16.16 -7.72 -1.16
N ARG A 330 16.52 -6.78 -0.27
CA ARG A 330 16.28 -5.34 -0.49
C ARG A 330 17.50 -4.46 -0.30
N GLY A 331 18.67 -5.02 -0.01
CA GLY A 331 19.92 -4.25 0.17
C GLY A 331 19.96 -3.33 1.40
N VAL A 332 19.05 -3.49 2.37
CA VAL A 332 19.04 -2.71 3.62
C VAL A 332 20.20 -3.14 4.52
N THR A 333 21.01 -2.21 5.00
CA THR A 333 22.23 -2.52 5.74
C THR A 333 22.09 -2.43 7.26
N GLU A 334 21.16 -1.62 7.76
CA GLU A 334 20.91 -1.43 9.19
C GLU A 334 19.44 -1.62 9.55
N LYS A 335 19.21 -2.10 10.78
CA LYS A 335 17.85 -2.29 11.32
C LYS A 335 17.25 -0.95 11.71
N ARG A 336 15.96 -0.79 11.49
CA ARG A 336 15.22 0.35 12.05
C ARG A 336 15.30 0.37 13.57
N PRO A 337 15.40 1.54 14.22
CA PRO A 337 15.38 1.66 15.69
C PRO A 337 14.21 0.90 16.33
N ARG A 338 14.42 0.30 17.48
CA ARG A 338 13.40 -0.53 18.15
C ARG A 338 12.08 0.23 18.35
N TRP A 339 12.13 1.50 18.72
CA TRP A 339 10.91 2.28 18.93
C TRP A 339 10.04 2.39 17.65
N LYS A 340 10.64 2.50 16.45
CA LYS A 340 9.90 2.51 15.18
C LYS A 340 9.20 1.18 14.95
N ARG A 341 9.88 0.06 15.23
CA ARG A 341 9.32 -1.29 15.13
C ARG A 341 8.23 -1.55 16.17
N ALA A 342 8.47 -1.15 17.41
CA ALA A 342 7.55 -1.31 18.52
C ALA A 342 6.24 -0.52 18.34
N MET A 343 6.32 0.65 17.70
CA MET A 343 5.15 1.49 17.42
C MET A 343 4.29 0.92 16.28
N ALA A 344 4.88 0.18 15.34
CA ALA A 344 4.17 -0.32 14.16
C ALA A 344 2.94 -1.17 14.53
N VAL A 345 3.07 -2.03 15.55
CA VAL A 345 1.99 -2.93 15.96
C VAL A 345 0.78 -2.19 16.54
N PRO A 346 0.89 -1.36 17.60
CA PRO A 346 -0.28 -0.63 18.11
C PRO A 346 -0.85 0.34 17.05
N ASN A 347 0.00 0.92 16.19
CA ASN A 347 -0.45 1.76 15.08
C ASN A 347 -1.30 1.00 14.05
N SER A 348 -1.00 -0.27 13.79
CA SER A 348 -1.78 -1.12 12.89
C SER A 348 -3.03 -1.69 13.57
N LEU A 349 -2.91 -2.27 14.76
CA LEU A 349 -4.00 -2.95 15.45
C LEU A 349 -5.09 -2.01 15.97
N LEU A 350 -4.69 -0.84 16.48
CA LEU A 350 -5.55 0.19 17.07
C LEU A 350 -5.54 1.47 16.22
N GLY A 351 -5.43 1.30 14.91
CA GLY A 351 -5.11 2.37 13.97
C GLY A 351 -6.05 3.57 14.04
N GLU A 352 -7.36 3.38 14.17
CA GLU A 352 -8.30 4.50 14.29
C GLU A 352 -8.26 5.15 15.68
N ALA A 353 -7.99 4.39 16.76
CA ALA A 353 -7.80 4.97 18.06
C ALA A 353 -6.54 5.88 18.09
N VAL A 354 -5.44 5.42 17.48
CA VAL A 354 -4.23 6.23 17.25
C VAL A 354 -4.55 7.43 16.35
N GLY A 355 -5.30 7.22 15.27
CA GLY A 355 -5.72 8.26 14.32
C GLY A 355 -6.54 9.37 14.99
N LYS A 356 -7.45 9.02 15.88
CA LYS A 356 -8.25 9.98 16.66
C LYS A 356 -7.39 10.95 17.47
N MET A 357 -6.35 10.43 18.11
CA MET A 357 -5.41 11.27 18.86
C MET A 357 -4.54 12.11 17.92
N TYR A 358 -4.09 11.52 16.82
CA TYR A 358 -3.27 12.20 15.81
C TYR A 358 -3.98 13.41 15.22
N VAL A 359 -5.22 13.28 14.77
CA VAL A 359 -5.97 14.38 14.16
C VAL A 359 -6.29 15.48 15.17
N ALA A 360 -6.60 15.12 16.39
CA ALA A 360 -6.84 16.09 17.46
C ALA A 360 -5.63 17.03 17.74
N LYS A 361 -4.42 16.55 17.46
CA LYS A 361 -3.17 17.28 17.73
C LYS A 361 -2.57 17.93 16.47
N TYR A 362 -2.72 17.32 15.29
CA TYR A 362 -1.94 17.69 14.11
C TYR A 362 -2.75 18.03 12.85
N PHE A 363 -4.09 17.90 12.87
CA PHE A 363 -4.89 18.18 11.68
C PHE A 363 -5.99 19.22 11.96
N PRO A 364 -5.81 20.48 11.54
CA PRO A 364 -6.81 21.50 11.71
C PRO A 364 -7.96 21.35 10.71
N GLU A 365 -9.19 21.65 11.14
CA GLU A 365 -10.39 21.54 10.31
C GLU A 365 -10.35 22.43 9.05
N SER A 366 -9.69 23.59 9.14
CA SER A 366 -9.49 24.48 7.99
C SER A 366 -8.74 23.85 6.82
N SER A 367 -7.89 22.85 7.07
CA SER A 367 -7.23 22.07 6.01
C SER A 367 -8.23 21.19 5.26
N LYS A 368 -9.20 20.59 5.97
CA LYS A 368 -10.28 19.78 5.37
C LYS A 368 -11.11 20.60 4.39
N GLU A 369 -11.46 21.85 4.76
CA GLU A 369 -12.25 22.75 3.91
C GLU A 369 -11.52 23.12 2.61
N LYS A 370 -10.23 23.49 2.70
CA LYS A 370 -9.42 23.83 1.52
C LYS A 370 -9.21 22.64 0.58
N VAL A 371 -8.96 21.45 1.12
CA VAL A 371 -8.81 20.24 0.32
C VAL A 371 -10.13 19.90 -0.37
N LEU A 372 -11.27 20.06 0.30
CA LEU A 372 -12.58 19.85 -0.31
C LEU A 372 -12.85 20.82 -1.47
N GLU A 373 -12.37 22.07 -1.37
CA GLU A 373 -12.44 23.04 -2.48
C GLU A 373 -11.64 22.53 -3.70
N ILE A 374 -10.40 22.04 -3.49
CA ILE A 374 -9.59 21.46 -4.56
C ILE A 374 -10.31 20.27 -5.18
N VAL A 375 -10.85 19.34 -4.36
CA VAL A 375 -11.63 18.17 -4.84
C VAL A 375 -12.78 18.60 -5.75
N ASN A 376 -13.54 19.63 -5.37
CA ASN A 376 -14.67 20.11 -6.17
C ASN A 376 -14.22 20.75 -7.49
N ASN A 377 -13.12 21.50 -7.49
CA ASN A 377 -12.55 22.10 -8.69
C ASN A 377 -12.03 21.01 -9.65
N LEU A 378 -11.40 19.97 -9.12
CA LEU A 378 -10.95 18.84 -9.94
C LEU A 378 -12.14 18.03 -10.50
N ARG A 379 -13.19 17.83 -9.71
CA ARG A 379 -14.42 17.17 -10.19
C ARG A 379 -15.05 17.91 -11.36
N GLN A 380 -15.12 19.25 -11.26
CA GLN A 380 -15.60 20.08 -12.37
C GLN A 380 -14.70 19.94 -13.61
N ALA A 381 -13.39 20.08 -13.45
CA ALA A 381 -12.43 19.96 -14.56
C ALA A 381 -12.49 18.57 -15.21
N PHE A 382 -12.64 17.51 -14.42
CA PHE A 382 -12.79 16.15 -14.96
C PHE A 382 -14.07 16.00 -15.78
N GLY A 383 -15.19 16.59 -15.33
CA GLY A 383 -16.42 16.65 -16.12
C GLY A 383 -16.21 17.38 -17.46
N GLU A 384 -15.51 18.51 -17.46
CA GLU A 384 -15.15 19.25 -18.70
C GLU A 384 -14.27 18.41 -19.64
N HIS A 385 -13.34 17.61 -19.08
CA HIS A 385 -12.52 16.67 -19.89
C HIS A 385 -13.37 15.56 -20.49
N ILE A 386 -14.28 14.93 -19.74
CA ILE A 386 -15.19 13.93 -20.26
C ILE A 386 -16.00 14.49 -21.43
N ASP A 387 -16.53 15.70 -21.32
CA ASP A 387 -17.28 16.37 -22.39
C ASP A 387 -16.44 16.57 -23.65
N ALA A 388 -15.15 16.89 -23.49
CA ALA A 388 -14.23 17.18 -24.57
C ALA A 388 -13.68 15.92 -25.30
N LEU A 389 -13.86 14.70 -24.75
CA LEU A 389 -13.38 13.47 -25.39
C LEU A 389 -14.04 13.26 -26.77
N ASP A 390 -13.23 13.10 -27.80
CA ASP A 390 -13.68 12.87 -29.17
C ASP A 390 -13.85 11.39 -29.53
N TRP A 391 -13.34 10.49 -28.71
CA TRP A 391 -13.37 9.04 -28.90
C TRP A 391 -14.50 8.31 -28.15
N MET A 392 -15.20 8.99 -27.25
CA MET A 392 -16.26 8.43 -26.40
C MET A 392 -17.63 8.94 -26.85
N ASP A 393 -18.62 8.06 -26.96
CA ASP A 393 -19.98 8.45 -27.33
C ASP A 393 -20.75 9.13 -26.19
N ASP A 394 -21.82 9.84 -26.55
CA ASP A 394 -22.62 10.63 -25.61
C ASP A 394 -23.24 9.78 -24.49
N SER A 395 -23.55 8.50 -24.74
CA SER A 395 -24.14 7.62 -23.74
C SER A 395 -23.14 7.20 -22.68
N THR A 396 -21.92 6.90 -23.10
CA THR A 396 -20.81 6.56 -22.20
C THR A 396 -20.37 7.80 -21.41
N LYS A 397 -20.28 8.99 -22.04
CA LYS A 397 -20.02 10.26 -21.35
C LYS A 397 -21.04 10.54 -20.26
N ALA A 398 -22.34 10.41 -20.57
CA ALA A 398 -23.39 10.63 -19.58
C ALA A 398 -23.27 9.67 -18.38
N TYR A 399 -22.84 8.44 -18.61
CA TYR A 399 -22.63 7.49 -17.53
C TYR A 399 -21.35 7.81 -16.73
N ALA A 400 -20.28 8.22 -17.40
CA ALA A 400 -19.03 8.68 -16.77
C ALA A 400 -19.28 9.87 -15.84
N HIS A 401 -20.07 10.88 -16.28
CA HIS A 401 -20.53 11.98 -15.42
C HIS A 401 -21.29 11.46 -14.20
N ALA A 402 -22.25 10.56 -14.42
CA ALA A 402 -23.03 10.01 -13.30
C ALA A 402 -22.18 9.22 -12.30
N LYS A 403 -21.08 8.59 -12.75
CA LYS A 403 -20.12 7.92 -11.88
C LYS A 403 -19.25 8.93 -11.10
N LEU A 404 -18.75 9.95 -11.77
CA LEU A 404 -17.97 11.03 -11.17
C LEU A 404 -18.77 11.80 -10.11
N ASP A 405 -20.04 12.12 -10.40
CA ASP A 405 -20.94 12.80 -9.47
C ASP A 405 -21.25 11.96 -8.22
N ASN A 406 -21.20 10.62 -8.36
CA ASN A 406 -21.52 9.68 -7.28
C ASN A 406 -20.30 9.31 -6.42
N PHE A 407 -19.13 9.92 -6.63
CA PHE A 407 -17.98 9.69 -5.77
C PHE A 407 -18.24 10.09 -4.33
N THR A 408 -18.06 9.15 -3.41
CA THR A 408 -17.94 9.44 -1.99
C THR A 408 -16.56 10.00 -1.71
N VAL A 409 -16.48 11.16 -1.04
CA VAL A 409 -15.22 11.84 -0.73
C VAL A 409 -14.95 11.77 0.77
N LYS A 410 -13.82 11.18 1.13
CA LYS A 410 -13.34 11.02 2.52
C LYS A 410 -12.08 11.85 2.72
N ILE A 411 -12.09 12.84 3.62
CA ILE A 411 -10.97 13.76 3.85
C ILE A 411 -10.65 13.81 5.35
N GLY A 412 -9.38 13.57 5.67
CA GLY A 412 -8.80 13.74 6.99
C GLY A 412 -9.02 12.55 7.90
N TYR A 413 -10.27 12.33 8.35
CA TYR A 413 -10.59 11.32 9.35
C TYR A 413 -12.08 10.89 9.27
N PRO A 414 -12.42 9.67 9.78
CA PRO A 414 -13.79 9.17 9.78
C PRO A 414 -14.69 9.91 10.79
N ASP A 415 -15.98 10.06 10.44
CA ASP A 415 -16.98 10.62 11.34
C ASP A 415 -17.38 9.60 12.43
N VAL A 416 -17.30 8.30 12.14
CA VAL A 416 -17.59 7.19 13.05
C VAL A 416 -16.31 6.41 13.29
N TRP A 417 -15.84 6.38 14.53
CA TRP A 417 -14.62 5.68 14.91
C TRP A 417 -14.88 4.22 15.23
N LYS A 418 -13.93 3.36 14.87
CA LYS A 418 -13.99 1.92 15.18
C LYS A 418 -13.99 1.66 16.68
N ASP A 419 -14.86 0.73 17.11
CA ASP A 419 -14.94 0.26 18.50
C ASP A 419 -13.94 -0.87 18.75
N TYR A 420 -12.99 -0.64 19.64
CA TYR A 420 -12.00 -1.61 20.08
C TYR A 420 -12.33 -2.22 21.46
N SER A 421 -13.52 -2.00 22.02
CA SER A 421 -13.86 -2.46 23.38
C SER A 421 -13.75 -3.97 23.57
N ALA A 422 -14.01 -4.76 22.52
CA ALA A 422 -13.88 -6.22 22.54
C ALA A 422 -12.44 -6.74 22.42
N LEU A 423 -11.48 -5.89 22.01
CA LEU A 423 -10.07 -6.25 21.98
C LEU A 423 -9.49 -6.22 23.39
N SER A 424 -8.89 -7.32 23.84
CA SER A 424 -8.22 -7.41 25.14
C SER A 424 -6.72 -7.56 24.95
N ILE A 425 -5.94 -6.75 25.68
CA ILE A 425 -4.48 -6.84 25.78
C ILE A 425 -4.13 -7.11 27.25
N ASP A 426 -3.37 -8.18 27.49
CA ASP A 426 -2.93 -8.62 28.81
C ASP A 426 -1.39 -8.62 28.92
N PRO A 427 -0.78 -7.63 29.59
CA PRO A 427 0.68 -7.56 29.74
C PRO A 427 1.31 -8.71 30.53
N SER A 428 0.50 -9.53 31.23
CA SER A 428 1.01 -10.72 31.94
C SER A 428 1.33 -11.87 30.99
N LEU A 429 0.71 -11.90 29.80
CA LEU A 429 1.00 -12.85 28.74
C LEU A 429 2.22 -12.40 27.92
N SER A 430 2.75 -13.28 27.07
CA SER A 430 3.82 -12.91 26.14
C SER A 430 3.34 -11.87 25.12
N TYR A 431 4.28 -11.14 24.52
CA TYR A 431 3.95 -10.21 23.45
C TYR A 431 3.28 -10.95 22.29
N TYR A 432 3.83 -12.08 21.86
CA TYR A 432 3.28 -12.89 20.78
C TYR A 432 1.86 -13.40 21.07
N ASP A 433 1.56 -13.83 22.30
CA ASP A 433 0.19 -14.24 22.67
C ASP A 433 -0.83 -13.10 22.54
N ASN A 434 -0.43 -11.88 22.87
CA ASN A 434 -1.28 -10.69 22.67
C ASN A 434 -1.50 -10.42 21.16
N LEU A 435 -0.50 -10.62 20.32
CA LEU A 435 -0.65 -10.45 18.86
C LEU A 435 -1.61 -11.49 18.28
N ILE A 436 -1.52 -12.75 18.69
CA ILE A 436 -2.46 -13.80 18.28
C ILE A 436 -3.88 -13.48 18.76
N ALA A 437 -4.05 -13.00 19.99
CA ALA A 437 -5.36 -12.58 20.51
C ALA A 437 -5.94 -11.41 19.70
N ALA A 438 -5.12 -10.45 19.31
CA ALA A 438 -5.51 -9.32 18.48
C ALA A 438 -5.85 -9.74 17.05
N ALA A 439 -5.05 -10.60 16.42
CA ALA A 439 -5.34 -11.15 15.10
C ALA A 439 -6.65 -11.94 15.07
N ARG A 440 -6.89 -12.77 16.10
CA ARG A 440 -8.16 -13.48 16.28
C ARG A 440 -9.35 -12.52 16.39
N TRP A 441 -9.19 -11.43 17.13
CA TRP A 441 -10.22 -10.40 17.22
C TRP A 441 -10.47 -9.75 15.86
N GLN A 442 -9.43 -9.40 15.09
CA GLN A 442 -9.58 -8.80 13.75
C GLN A 442 -10.29 -9.75 12.77
N VAL A 443 -9.92 -11.04 12.76
CA VAL A 443 -10.59 -12.06 11.93
C VAL A 443 -12.05 -12.21 12.33
N ALA A 444 -12.35 -12.27 13.63
CA ALA A 444 -13.72 -12.35 14.11
C ALA A 444 -14.54 -11.11 13.76
N ASP A 445 -13.95 -9.91 13.87
CA ASP A 445 -14.58 -8.63 13.49
C ASP A 445 -14.91 -8.63 11.99
N ASN A 446 -13.97 -9.01 11.12
CA ASN A 446 -14.21 -9.11 9.68
C ASN A 446 -15.32 -10.13 9.36
N MET A 447 -15.33 -11.29 10.03
CA MET A 447 -16.38 -12.31 9.86
C MET A 447 -17.76 -11.84 10.30
N THR A 448 -17.87 -10.85 11.20
CA THR A 448 -19.20 -10.27 11.57
C THR A 448 -19.89 -9.55 10.42
N LYS A 449 -19.16 -9.20 9.37
CA LYS A 449 -19.65 -8.48 8.19
C LYS A 449 -20.34 -9.40 7.19
N LEU A 450 -20.09 -10.72 7.26
CA LEU A 450 -20.60 -11.71 6.32
C LEU A 450 -22.13 -11.64 6.19
N GLY A 451 -22.61 -11.49 4.94
CA GLY A 451 -24.02 -11.37 4.61
C GLY A 451 -24.68 -10.04 5.00
N LYS A 452 -23.91 -9.08 5.51
CA LYS A 452 -24.43 -7.74 5.85
C LYS A 452 -24.21 -6.76 4.71
N PRO A 453 -24.96 -5.66 4.70
CA PRO A 453 -24.68 -4.52 3.82
C PRO A 453 -23.26 -3.97 4.09
N LYS A 454 -22.62 -3.46 3.03
CA LYS A 454 -21.35 -2.72 3.15
C LYS A 454 -21.56 -1.43 3.93
N ASP A 455 -20.77 -1.23 4.97
CA ASP A 455 -20.72 0.03 5.71
C ASP A 455 -19.82 1.03 4.97
N LYS A 456 -20.42 2.04 4.35
CA LYS A 456 -19.70 3.08 3.62
C LYS A 456 -19.02 4.11 4.54
N THR A 457 -19.23 4.05 5.86
CA THR A 457 -18.53 4.92 6.82
C THR A 457 -17.15 4.40 7.19
N GLU A 458 -16.87 3.11 6.97
CA GLU A 458 -15.56 2.51 7.21
C GLU A 458 -14.50 3.09 6.26
N TRP A 459 -13.31 3.32 6.79
CA TRP A 459 -12.15 3.78 6.01
C TRP A 459 -11.18 2.62 5.75
N GLY A 460 -10.61 2.57 4.53
CA GLY A 460 -9.57 1.60 4.18
C GLY A 460 -8.18 1.96 4.72
N MET A 461 -7.95 3.24 5.06
CA MET A 461 -6.71 3.73 5.66
C MET A 461 -6.99 4.53 6.91
N THR A 462 -6.05 4.50 7.86
CA THR A 462 -6.13 5.29 9.10
C THR A 462 -5.72 6.74 8.87
N PRO A 463 -6.20 7.71 9.67
CA PRO A 463 -5.88 9.13 9.49
C PRO A 463 -4.39 9.48 9.50
N GLN A 464 -3.55 8.70 10.17
CA GLN A 464 -2.10 8.90 10.24
C GLN A 464 -1.33 8.21 9.09
N THR A 465 -2.01 7.62 8.12
CA THR A 465 -1.39 7.02 6.93
C THR A 465 -1.00 8.10 5.91
N VAL A 466 0.26 8.09 5.47
CA VAL A 466 0.75 8.96 4.39
C VAL A 466 0.49 8.27 3.05
N ASN A 467 -0.73 8.30 2.61
CA ASN A 467 -1.20 7.77 1.32
C ASN A 467 -2.63 8.24 1.04
N ALA A 468 -3.18 7.84 -0.11
CA ALA A 468 -4.56 8.01 -0.53
C ALA A 468 -5.06 6.71 -1.19
N TYR A 469 -6.37 6.60 -1.48
CA TYR A 469 -6.89 5.47 -2.25
C TYR A 469 -8.21 5.78 -2.93
N TYR A 470 -8.47 5.07 -4.04
CA TYR A 470 -9.79 4.85 -4.61
C TYR A 470 -10.29 3.43 -4.28
N ASN A 471 -11.56 3.28 -3.93
CA ASN A 471 -12.19 1.96 -3.75
C ASN A 471 -13.33 1.78 -4.76
N PRO A 472 -13.21 0.85 -5.74
CA PRO A 472 -14.20 0.68 -6.79
C PRO A 472 -15.55 0.16 -6.27
N THR A 473 -15.58 -0.68 -5.22
CA THR A 473 -16.83 -1.28 -4.71
C THR A 473 -17.69 -0.31 -3.92
N THR A 474 -17.12 0.78 -3.44
CA THR A 474 -17.85 1.87 -2.76
C THR A 474 -17.91 3.15 -3.58
N ASN A 475 -17.18 3.20 -4.70
CA ASN A 475 -16.96 4.37 -5.54
C ASN A 475 -16.51 5.58 -4.71
N GLU A 476 -15.45 5.39 -3.91
CA GLU A 476 -14.95 6.39 -2.97
C GLU A 476 -13.49 6.73 -3.19
N ILE A 477 -13.14 8.00 -2.96
CA ILE A 477 -11.77 8.51 -2.84
C ILE A 477 -11.50 8.94 -1.41
N CYS A 478 -10.32 8.62 -0.90
CA CYS A 478 -9.97 8.88 0.49
C CYS A 478 -8.57 9.51 0.63
N PHE A 479 -8.51 10.58 1.40
CA PHE A 479 -7.28 11.35 1.68
C PHE A 479 -7.11 11.47 3.20
N PRO A 480 -6.34 10.58 3.85
CA PRO A 480 -6.05 10.64 5.28
C PRO A 480 -5.36 11.95 5.69
N ALA A 481 -5.55 12.36 6.95
CA ALA A 481 -4.99 13.61 7.47
C ALA A 481 -3.46 13.73 7.30
N ALA A 482 -2.76 12.60 7.35
CA ALA A 482 -1.30 12.59 7.33
C ALA A 482 -0.70 12.98 5.98
N ILE A 483 -1.36 12.71 4.84
CA ILE A 483 -0.87 13.16 3.52
C ILE A 483 -1.19 14.65 3.29
N LEU A 484 -2.17 15.20 3.99
CA LEU A 484 -2.63 16.59 3.83
C LEU A 484 -1.74 17.59 4.60
N GLN A 485 -0.43 17.48 4.38
CA GLN A 485 0.63 18.26 5.01
C GLN A 485 1.77 18.51 4.00
N PRO A 486 2.64 19.49 4.23
CA PRO A 486 3.82 19.71 3.40
C PRO A 486 4.67 18.44 3.29
N PRO A 487 5.20 18.10 2.09
CA PRO A 487 5.16 18.93 0.88
C PRO A 487 3.94 18.64 -0.04
N PHE A 488 3.02 17.75 0.33
CA PHE A 488 1.85 17.43 -0.51
C PHE A 488 0.81 18.53 -0.48
N PHE A 489 0.52 19.07 0.71
CA PHE A 489 -0.44 20.15 0.90
C PHE A 489 0.09 21.16 1.92
N ASN A 490 0.08 22.44 1.55
CA ASN A 490 0.39 23.53 2.45
C ASN A 490 -0.66 24.63 2.30
N ALA A 491 -1.48 24.82 3.34
CA ALA A 491 -2.54 25.82 3.36
C ALA A 491 -2.04 27.27 3.15
N ASP A 492 -0.76 27.53 3.45
CA ASP A 492 -0.13 28.83 3.35
C ASP A 492 0.70 29.00 2.06
N ALA A 493 0.89 27.94 1.26
CA ALA A 493 1.57 28.02 -0.03
C ALA A 493 0.66 28.57 -1.13
N ASP A 494 1.27 28.91 -2.28
CA ASP A 494 0.51 29.29 -3.46
C ASP A 494 -0.23 28.08 -4.07
N ASP A 495 -1.33 28.39 -4.77
CA ASP A 495 -2.22 27.34 -5.27
C ASP A 495 -1.58 26.49 -6.36
N ALA A 496 -0.63 27.04 -7.15
CA ALA A 496 0.07 26.28 -8.19
C ALA A 496 0.78 25.05 -7.60
N VAL A 497 1.45 25.21 -6.46
CA VAL A 497 2.16 24.09 -5.80
C VAL A 497 1.15 23.11 -5.19
N ASN A 498 0.07 23.59 -4.56
CA ASN A 498 -0.95 22.69 -4.01
C ASN A 498 -1.66 21.88 -5.10
N TYR A 499 -2.03 22.50 -6.23
CA TYR A 499 -2.61 21.76 -7.36
C TYR A 499 -1.59 20.82 -8.01
N GLY A 500 -0.31 21.22 -8.12
CA GLY A 500 0.75 20.36 -8.65
C GLY A 500 1.05 19.14 -7.76
N ALA A 501 0.94 19.30 -6.44
CA ALA A 501 1.20 18.23 -5.47
C ALA A 501 -0.09 17.46 -5.12
N ILE A 502 -0.80 17.88 -4.06
CA ILE A 502 -2.01 17.16 -3.60
C ILE A 502 -3.12 17.15 -4.64
N GLY A 503 -3.23 18.19 -5.48
CA GLY A 503 -4.22 18.24 -6.55
C GLY A 503 -4.02 17.11 -7.56
N VAL A 504 -2.77 16.85 -7.97
CA VAL A 504 -2.48 15.70 -8.86
C VAL A 504 -2.78 14.38 -8.15
N VAL A 505 -2.46 14.22 -6.86
CA VAL A 505 -2.83 13.01 -6.09
C VAL A 505 -4.36 12.83 -6.05
N ILE A 506 -5.12 13.90 -5.83
CA ILE A 506 -6.59 13.84 -5.85
C ILE A 506 -7.12 13.45 -7.24
N GLY A 507 -6.57 14.03 -8.29
CA GLY A 507 -6.92 13.70 -9.68
C GLY A 507 -6.54 12.25 -10.04
N HIS A 508 -5.42 11.75 -9.53
CA HIS A 508 -4.98 10.37 -9.64
C HIS A 508 -6.02 9.41 -9.04
N GLU A 509 -6.44 9.64 -7.79
CA GLU A 509 -7.46 8.79 -7.15
C GLU A 509 -8.82 8.87 -7.87
N MET A 510 -9.21 10.05 -8.37
CA MET A 510 -10.41 10.17 -9.20
C MET A 510 -10.29 9.36 -10.49
N THR A 511 -9.12 9.37 -11.11
CA THR A 511 -8.86 8.68 -12.38
C THR A 511 -8.86 7.17 -12.22
N HIS A 512 -8.50 6.62 -11.03
CA HIS A 512 -8.68 5.21 -10.73
C HIS A 512 -10.12 4.71 -10.88
N GLY A 513 -11.11 5.59 -10.75
CA GLY A 513 -12.50 5.25 -11.10
C GLY A 513 -12.70 4.94 -12.59
N PHE A 514 -11.76 5.31 -13.45
CA PHE A 514 -11.84 5.28 -14.91
C PHE A 514 -10.58 4.68 -15.58
N ASP A 515 -9.67 4.08 -14.79
CA ASP A 515 -8.51 3.35 -15.31
C ASP A 515 -8.92 1.99 -15.91
N ASP A 516 -7.94 1.14 -16.25
CA ASP A 516 -8.18 -0.15 -16.88
C ASP A 516 -9.02 -1.11 -16.02
N GLU A 517 -8.96 -1.01 -14.70
CA GLU A 517 -9.71 -1.82 -13.74
C GLU A 517 -10.95 -1.09 -13.21
N GLY A 518 -10.81 0.16 -12.76
CA GLY A 518 -11.92 0.92 -12.16
C GLY A 518 -13.06 1.19 -13.12
N ARG A 519 -12.79 1.33 -14.43
CA ARG A 519 -13.82 1.47 -15.46
C ARG A 519 -14.76 0.26 -15.58
N LEU A 520 -14.40 -0.90 -15.05
CA LEU A 520 -15.24 -2.09 -15.02
C LEU A 520 -16.36 -2.00 -13.98
N PHE A 521 -16.29 -1.03 -13.06
CA PHE A 521 -17.27 -0.81 -12.02
C PHE A 521 -18.22 0.34 -12.35
N ASP A 522 -19.49 0.13 -12.08
CA ASP A 522 -20.52 1.14 -12.24
C ASP A 522 -20.47 2.21 -11.13
N LYS A 523 -21.31 3.23 -11.25
CA LYS A 523 -21.43 4.31 -10.26
C LYS A 523 -21.85 3.86 -8.86
N ASN A 524 -22.39 2.65 -8.71
CA ASN A 524 -22.83 2.08 -7.44
C ASN A 524 -21.76 1.15 -6.84
N GLY A 525 -20.68 0.87 -7.60
CA GLY A 525 -19.59 -0.02 -7.21
C GLY A 525 -19.80 -1.48 -7.64
N ASN A 526 -20.73 -1.76 -8.56
CA ASN A 526 -20.91 -3.10 -9.11
C ASN A 526 -20.07 -3.29 -10.36
N MET A 527 -19.44 -4.44 -10.50
CA MET A 527 -18.75 -4.84 -11.73
C MET A 527 -19.79 -5.08 -12.83
N THR A 528 -19.99 -4.07 -13.66
CA THR A 528 -21.01 -4.06 -14.73
C THR A 528 -20.48 -3.27 -15.92
N ASN A 529 -20.54 -3.88 -17.11
CA ASN A 529 -20.15 -3.18 -18.32
C ASN A 529 -21.16 -2.08 -18.67
N TRP A 530 -20.70 -0.83 -18.63
CA TRP A 530 -21.47 0.37 -19.00
C TRP A 530 -20.88 1.08 -20.23
N TRP A 531 -19.87 0.49 -20.86
CA TRP A 531 -19.20 1.00 -22.04
C TRP A 531 -19.85 0.48 -23.33
N THR A 532 -19.84 1.29 -24.39
CA THR A 532 -20.08 0.75 -25.73
C THR A 532 -18.87 -0.07 -26.20
N ALA A 533 -19.06 -1.00 -27.10
CA ALA A 533 -17.96 -1.79 -27.66
C ALA A 533 -16.92 -0.92 -28.37
N ALA A 534 -17.36 0.16 -29.05
CA ALA A 534 -16.48 1.08 -29.75
C ALA A 534 -15.61 1.89 -28.77
N ASP A 535 -16.20 2.37 -27.67
CA ASP A 535 -15.47 3.14 -26.65
C ASP A 535 -14.48 2.24 -25.90
N ASP A 536 -14.85 0.99 -25.61
CA ASP A 536 -13.96 0.00 -24.99
C ASP A 536 -12.73 -0.27 -25.89
N GLU A 537 -12.94 -0.45 -27.21
CA GLU A 537 -11.84 -0.62 -28.16
C GLU A 537 -10.96 0.64 -28.25
N ALA A 538 -11.56 1.83 -28.26
CA ALA A 538 -10.82 3.10 -28.31
C ALA A 538 -9.98 3.32 -27.04
N PHE A 539 -10.54 3.04 -25.86
CA PHE A 539 -9.81 3.08 -24.59
C PHE A 539 -8.61 2.14 -24.62
N LYS A 540 -8.83 0.86 -24.98
CA LYS A 540 -7.76 -0.15 -25.07
C LYS A 540 -6.66 0.25 -26.05
N ALA A 541 -7.02 0.85 -27.19
CA ALA A 541 -6.03 1.33 -28.17
C ALA A 541 -5.15 2.45 -27.59
N LYS A 542 -5.73 3.40 -26.84
CA LYS A 542 -5.00 4.47 -26.16
C LYS A 542 -4.14 3.91 -25.03
N ALA A 543 -4.68 3.02 -24.21
CA ALA A 543 -3.95 2.34 -23.13
C ALA A 543 -2.72 1.58 -23.65
N GLU A 544 -2.82 0.95 -24.83
CA GLU A 544 -1.71 0.23 -25.47
C GLU A 544 -0.57 1.15 -25.90
N ILE A 545 -0.85 2.41 -26.24
CA ILE A 545 0.20 3.41 -26.51
C ILE A 545 0.98 3.67 -25.22
N LEU A 546 0.26 3.86 -24.10
CA LEU A 546 0.86 4.10 -22.79
C LEU A 546 1.71 2.92 -22.33
N VAL A 547 1.22 1.68 -22.46
CA VAL A 547 2.00 0.47 -22.18
C VAL A 547 3.35 0.50 -22.91
N LYS A 548 3.33 0.77 -24.24
CA LYS A 548 4.57 0.80 -25.04
C LYS A 548 5.53 1.92 -24.65
N GLN A 549 5.02 3.07 -24.22
CA GLN A 549 5.87 4.16 -23.73
C GLN A 549 6.63 3.73 -22.48
N TYR A 550 5.99 3.02 -21.54
CA TYR A 550 6.64 2.57 -20.32
C TYR A 550 7.51 1.33 -20.55
N ASP A 551 7.10 0.37 -21.36
CA ASP A 551 7.93 -0.80 -21.73
C ASP A 551 9.27 -0.41 -22.38
N ALA A 552 9.34 0.76 -23.01
CA ALA A 552 10.56 1.28 -23.62
C ALA A 552 11.59 1.82 -22.61
N ILE A 553 11.22 1.98 -21.34
CA ILE A 553 12.08 2.56 -20.31
C ILE A 553 13.00 1.49 -19.74
N GLU A 554 14.31 1.65 -19.93
CA GLU A 554 15.33 0.84 -19.27
C GLU A 554 15.60 1.40 -17.87
N VAL A 555 15.24 0.63 -16.82
CA VAL A 555 15.34 1.02 -15.40
C VAL A 555 16.74 0.73 -14.86
N LEU A 556 17.25 -0.45 -15.18
CA LEU A 556 18.61 -0.90 -14.93
C LEU A 556 19.16 -1.58 -16.18
N PRO A 557 20.47 -1.74 -16.35
CA PRO A 557 21.02 -2.39 -17.54
C PRO A 557 20.35 -3.75 -17.84
N GLY A 558 19.59 -3.82 -18.93
CA GLY A 558 18.84 -5.00 -19.35
C GLY A 558 17.50 -5.24 -18.65
N LEU A 559 17.10 -4.40 -17.69
CA LEU A 559 15.80 -4.45 -17.04
C LEU A 559 14.92 -3.28 -17.50
N HIS A 560 13.82 -3.60 -18.12
CA HIS A 560 12.82 -2.62 -18.56
C HIS A 560 11.63 -2.56 -17.58
N ALA A 561 10.96 -1.42 -17.54
CA ALA A 561 9.70 -1.28 -16.83
C ALA A 561 8.63 -2.20 -17.47
N ASP A 562 7.64 -2.60 -16.69
CA ASP A 562 6.46 -3.35 -17.16
C ASP A 562 5.26 -2.41 -17.27
N GLY A 563 5.06 -1.86 -18.47
CA GLY A 563 3.96 -0.94 -18.73
C GLY A 563 2.59 -1.59 -18.62
N ARG A 564 2.48 -2.92 -18.74
CA ARG A 564 1.23 -3.64 -18.55
C ARG A 564 0.91 -3.83 -17.07
N LEU A 565 1.87 -4.19 -16.26
CA LEU A 565 1.71 -4.31 -14.81
C LEU A 565 1.34 -2.95 -14.19
N SER A 566 1.97 -1.87 -14.66
CA SER A 566 1.79 -0.52 -14.12
C SER A 566 0.74 0.33 -14.86
N LEU A 567 -0.08 -0.28 -15.74
CA LEU A 567 -0.99 0.46 -16.62
C LEU A 567 -1.98 1.34 -15.85
N GLY A 568 -2.68 0.80 -14.85
CA GLY A 568 -3.69 1.54 -14.09
C GLY A 568 -3.10 2.76 -13.38
N GLU A 569 -1.94 2.59 -12.75
CA GLU A 569 -1.21 3.66 -12.08
C GLU A 569 -0.74 4.74 -13.07
N ASN A 570 -0.24 4.33 -14.23
CA ASN A 570 0.19 5.27 -15.26
C ASN A 570 -0.99 6.04 -15.86
N ILE A 571 -2.15 5.41 -16.06
CA ILE A 571 -3.39 6.10 -16.47
C ILE A 571 -3.82 7.09 -15.40
N ALA A 572 -3.76 6.70 -14.12
CA ALA A 572 -4.15 7.54 -13.00
C ALA A 572 -3.21 8.76 -12.85
N ASP A 573 -1.90 8.60 -13.05
CA ASP A 573 -0.95 9.71 -13.07
C ASP A 573 -1.25 10.70 -14.20
N HIS A 574 -1.46 10.21 -15.41
CA HIS A 574 -1.77 11.07 -16.57
C HIS A 574 -3.06 11.84 -16.38
N GLY A 575 -4.14 11.17 -15.92
CA GLY A 575 -5.40 11.83 -15.58
C GLY A 575 -5.24 12.84 -14.46
N GLY A 576 -4.51 12.48 -13.41
CA GLY A 576 -4.21 13.36 -12.28
C GLY A 576 -3.54 14.67 -12.70
N ILE A 577 -2.49 14.58 -13.54
CA ILE A 577 -1.79 15.77 -14.08
C ILE A 577 -2.74 16.61 -14.94
N SER A 578 -3.44 15.99 -15.88
CA SER A 578 -4.31 16.65 -16.85
C SER A 578 -5.46 17.42 -16.17
N ILE A 579 -6.19 16.72 -15.30
CA ILE A 579 -7.35 17.22 -14.59
C ILE A 579 -6.95 18.31 -13.59
N SER A 580 -5.87 18.07 -12.80
CA SER A 580 -5.42 19.04 -11.81
C SER A 580 -4.87 20.30 -12.45
N TYR A 581 -4.14 20.20 -13.58
CA TYR A 581 -3.68 21.37 -14.31
C TYR A 581 -4.85 22.22 -14.83
N SER A 582 -5.87 21.57 -15.41
CA SER A 582 -7.07 22.26 -15.88
C SER A 582 -7.84 22.92 -14.73
N ALA A 583 -8.02 22.23 -13.61
CA ALA A 583 -8.64 22.79 -12.40
C ALA A 583 -7.87 24.00 -11.87
N PHE A 584 -6.53 23.92 -11.87
CA PHE A 584 -5.68 25.04 -11.49
C PHE A 584 -5.87 26.25 -12.44
N MET A 585 -5.82 26.02 -13.74
CA MET A 585 -6.00 27.12 -14.73
C MET A 585 -7.39 27.73 -14.64
N ASN A 586 -8.44 26.92 -14.41
CA ASN A 586 -9.80 27.40 -14.18
C ASN A 586 -9.89 28.26 -12.91
N SER A 587 -9.19 27.88 -11.83
CA SER A 587 -9.18 28.63 -10.56
C SER A 587 -8.56 30.03 -10.69
N LEU A 588 -7.68 30.24 -11.67
CA LEU A 588 -7.07 31.54 -11.95
C LEU A 588 -8.05 32.54 -12.61
N GLY A 589 -9.19 32.06 -13.17
CA GLY A 589 -10.19 32.90 -13.79
C GLY A 589 -9.66 33.79 -14.94
N GLY A 590 -8.57 33.37 -15.58
CA GLY A 590 -7.87 34.12 -16.64
C GLY A 590 -6.82 35.13 -16.12
N GLU A 591 -6.57 35.17 -14.82
CA GLU A 591 -5.47 35.96 -14.25
C GLU A 591 -4.12 35.28 -14.52
N CYS A 592 -3.06 36.08 -14.67
CA CYS A 592 -1.69 35.58 -14.73
C CYS A 592 -0.98 36.03 -13.44
N PRO A 593 -0.83 35.13 -12.44
CA PRO A 593 -0.12 35.45 -11.22
C PRO A 593 1.33 35.87 -11.50
N GLU A 594 1.85 36.81 -10.69
CA GLU A 594 3.26 37.19 -10.74
C GLU A 594 4.15 35.94 -10.50
N ALA A 595 5.31 35.90 -11.17
CA ALA A 595 6.30 34.83 -10.94
C ALA A 595 6.82 34.93 -9.48
N ILE A 596 6.94 33.74 -8.85
CA ILE A 596 7.52 33.62 -7.51
C ILE A 596 8.88 32.93 -7.67
N ASP A 597 9.92 33.47 -7.08
CA ASP A 597 11.29 32.95 -7.15
C ASP A 597 11.80 32.70 -8.60
N GLY A 598 11.28 33.49 -9.55
CA GLY A 598 11.63 33.40 -10.97
C GLY A 598 10.83 32.41 -11.77
N PHE A 599 9.91 31.65 -11.16
CA PHE A 599 9.07 30.65 -11.81
C PHE A 599 7.63 31.18 -12.02
N THR A 600 7.08 30.94 -13.21
CA THR A 600 5.65 31.19 -13.47
C THR A 600 4.78 30.21 -12.67
N ALA A 601 3.50 30.51 -12.54
CA ALA A 601 2.56 29.64 -11.85
C ALA A 601 2.49 28.24 -12.50
N GLN A 602 2.54 28.17 -13.84
CA GLN A 602 2.57 26.89 -14.58
C GLN A 602 3.84 26.09 -14.28
N GLN A 603 5.00 26.73 -14.26
CA GLN A 603 6.26 26.09 -13.89
C GLN A 603 6.22 25.53 -12.46
N ARG A 604 5.63 26.31 -11.53
CA ARG A 604 5.50 25.93 -10.12
C ARG A 604 4.55 24.75 -9.93
N PHE A 605 3.52 24.61 -10.76
CA PHE A 605 2.65 23.44 -10.79
C PHE A 605 3.46 22.17 -11.09
N PHE A 606 4.23 22.16 -12.18
CA PHE A 606 5.03 20.99 -12.56
C PHE A 606 6.18 20.70 -11.59
N LEU A 607 6.78 21.73 -11.00
CA LEU A 607 7.78 21.55 -9.93
C LEU A 607 7.16 20.92 -8.68
N GLY A 608 5.97 21.36 -8.27
CA GLY A 608 5.21 20.75 -7.18
C GLY A 608 4.92 19.28 -7.44
N TYR A 609 4.50 18.92 -8.66
CA TYR A 609 4.30 17.55 -9.08
C TYR A 609 5.58 16.69 -8.99
N ALA A 610 6.66 17.19 -9.59
CA ALA A 610 7.91 16.43 -9.60
C ALA A 610 8.45 16.19 -8.18
N HIS A 611 8.28 17.18 -7.29
CA HIS A 611 8.83 17.12 -5.94
C HIS A 611 8.20 16.03 -5.07
N VAL A 612 6.93 15.70 -5.25
CA VAL A 612 6.28 14.60 -4.49
C VAL A 612 6.87 13.24 -4.81
N TRP A 613 7.53 13.08 -5.95
CA TRP A 613 8.16 11.82 -6.40
C TRP A 613 9.67 11.75 -6.17
N GLY A 614 10.27 12.80 -5.58
CA GLY A 614 11.72 12.81 -5.27
C GLY A 614 12.09 11.64 -4.38
N GLN A 615 13.11 10.84 -4.77
CA GLN A 615 13.55 9.68 -3.99
C GLN A 615 15.00 9.25 -4.31
N ASN A 616 15.64 8.67 -3.31
CA ASN A 616 16.83 7.83 -3.43
C ASN A 616 16.42 6.36 -3.28
N ILE A 617 17.00 5.47 -4.07
CA ILE A 617 16.66 4.05 -4.08
C ILE A 617 17.88 3.22 -4.50
N ASN A 618 18.13 2.06 -3.87
CA ASN A 618 19.17 1.13 -4.29
C ASN A 618 18.74 0.25 -5.47
N ASP A 619 19.69 -0.44 -6.10
CA ASP A 619 19.40 -1.21 -7.31
C ASP A 619 18.57 -2.47 -7.02
N GLU A 620 18.76 -3.12 -5.87
CA GLU A 620 17.96 -4.28 -5.44
C GLU A 620 16.48 -3.92 -5.29
N GLU A 621 16.19 -2.76 -4.71
CA GLU A 621 14.81 -2.30 -4.55
C GLU A 621 14.23 -1.78 -5.87
N LYS A 622 15.03 -1.15 -6.75
CA LYS A 622 14.61 -0.81 -8.12
C LYS A 622 14.16 -2.05 -8.89
N GLU A 623 15.00 -3.09 -8.87
CA GLU A 623 14.69 -4.35 -9.53
C GLU A 623 13.40 -4.97 -8.97
N ARG A 624 13.31 -5.07 -7.64
CA ARG A 624 12.14 -5.63 -6.97
C ARG A 624 10.86 -4.87 -7.31
N LEU A 625 10.87 -3.54 -7.22
CA LEU A 625 9.70 -2.71 -7.53
C LEU A 625 9.31 -2.81 -9.00
N THR A 626 10.27 -2.78 -9.93
CA THR A 626 10.00 -2.88 -11.36
C THR A 626 9.29 -4.19 -11.74
N LYS A 627 9.64 -5.29 -11.05
CA LYS A 627 9.06 -6.62 -11.32
C LYS A 627 7.78 -6.90 -10.53
N GLN A 628 7.53 -6.20 -9.42
CA GLN A 628 6.51 -6.61 -8.45
C GLN A 628 5.51 -5.53 -8.05
N ASP A 629 5.82 -4.27 -8.25
CA ASP A 629 4.95 -3.16 -7.90
C ASP A 629 4.14 -2.70 -9.12
N VAL A 630 2.87 -2.40 -8.89
CA VAL A 630 2.00 -1.81 -9.93
C VAL A 630 2.32 -0.34 -10.20
N HIS A 631 3.11 0.31 -9.32
CA HIS A 631 3.53 1.69 -9.48
C HIS A 631 4.86 1.79 -10.23
N SER A 632 4.94 2.69 -11.18
CA SER A 632 6.19 3.09 -11.81
C SER A 632 7.13 3.77 -10.80
N LEU A 633 8.44 3.71 -11.02
CA LEU A 633 9.42 4.42 -10.18
C LEU A 633 9.23 5.94 -10.29
N GLY A 634 9.56 6.69 -9.23
CA GLY A 634 9.33 8.14 -9.15
C GLY A 634 9.87 8.94 -10.34
N GLU A 635 11.05 8.59 -10.84
CA GLU A 635 11.63 9.18 -12.05
C GLU A 635 10.72 8.96 -13.28
N ASN A 636 10.18 7.75 -13.44
CA ASN A 636 9.32 7.41 -14.57
C ASN A 636 7.94 8.07 -14.45
N ARG A 637 7.39 8.17 -13.22
CA ARG A 637 6.14 8.89 -12.96
C ARG A 637 6.23 10.36 -13.38
N VAL A 638 7.41 10.98 -13.24
CA VAL A 638 7.65 12.37 -13.66
C VAL A 638 7.99 12.45 -15.14
N ASN A 639 9.11 11.86 -15.55
CA ASN A 639 9.65 12.09 -16.89
C ASN A 639 8.79 11.46 -18.00
N ALA A 640 8.32 10.23 -17.83
CA ALA A 640 7.51 9.57 -18.85
C ALA A 640 6.11 10.21 -18.95
N ALA A 641 5.47 10.52 -17.83
CA ALA A 641 4.15 11.14 -17.86
C ALA A 641 4.20 12.53 -18.51
N LEU A 642 5.11 13.42 -18.06
CA LEU A 642 5.15 14.83 -18.51
C LEU A 642 5.44 15.00 -20.00
N ARG A 643 6.11 14.04 -20.64
CA ARG A 643 6.36 14.03 -22.10
C ARG A 643 5.08 13.97 -22.94
N ASN A 644 3.92 13.69 -22.34
CA ASN A 644 2.64 13.63 -23.01
C ASN A 644 1.87 14.98 -23.00
N PHE A 645 2.34 16.00 -22.26
CA PHE A 645 1.57 17.21 -22.02
C PHE A 645 2.15 18.45 -22.74
N GLN A 646 1.36 19.04 -23.65
CA GLN A 646 1.73 20.29 -24.32
C GLN A 646 1.92 21.44 -23.31
N SER A 647 1.11 21.49 -22.25
CA SER A 647 1.22 22.50 -21.18
C SER A 647 2.56 22.47 -20.45
N PHE A 648 3.16 21.29 -20.30
CA PHE A 648 4.52 21.16 -19.77
C PHE A 648 5.56 21.69 -20.76
N PHE A 649 5.40 21.38 -22.04
CA PHE A 649 6.31 21.89 -23.07
C PHE A 649 6.27 23.43 -23.14
N ASP A 650 5.08 24.01 -23.09
CA ASP A 650 4.90 25.47 -23.11
C ASP A 650 5.52 26.12 -21.86
N ALA A 651 5.39 25.49 -20.68
CA ALA A 651 5.93 26.02 -19.43
C ALA A 651 7.47 26.05 -19.40
N PHE A 652 8.14 25.07 -20.02
CA PHE A 652 9.60 24.95 -20.01
C PHE A 652 10.26 25.14 -21.36
N ASP A 653 9.52 25.65 -22.37
CA ASP A 653 10.03 25.89 -23.74
C ASP A 653 10.68 24.66 -24.37
N ILE A 654 10.05 23.47 -24.20
CA ILE A 654 10.51 22.18 -24.73
C ILE A 654 10.13 22.10 -26.22
N LYS A 655 11.07 21.67 -27.05
CA LYS A 655 10.93 21.67 -28.52
C LYS A 655 11.46 20.37 -29.11
N GLU A 656 11.11 20.13 -30.37
CA GLU A 656 11.66 19.03 -31.14
C GLU A 656 13.20 19.01 -31.08
N GLY A 657 13.74 17.87 -30.68
CA GLY A 657 15.18 17.65 -30.46
C GLY A 657 15.58 17.67 -28.98
N ASP A 658 14.77 18.18 -28.08
CA ASP A 658 14.99 18.08 -26.63
C ASP A 658 14.65 16.66 -26.13
N PRO A 659 15.40 16.05 -25.20
CA PRO A 659 15.12 14.69 -24.68
C PRO A 659 13.74 14.52 -24.05
N MET A 660 13.20 15.57 -23.40
CA MET A 660 11.85 15.55 -22.85
C MET A 660 10.74 15.76 -23.89
N PHE A 661 11.08 16.03 -25.16
CA PHE A 661 10.07 16.17 -26.23
C PHE A 661 9.56 14.80 -26.68
N LEU A 662 8.25 14.70 -26.86
CA LEU A 662 7.59 13.58 -27.53
C LEU A 662 6.72 14.14 -28.66
N PRO A 663 6.82 13.63 -29.91
CA PRO A 663 5.98 14.08 -31.03
C PRO A 663 4.49 13.90 -30.72
N GLU A 664 3.64 14.78 -31.26
CA GLU A 664 2.20 14.77 -30.99
C GLU A 664 1.53 13.43 -31.31
N GLU A 665 1.95 12.80 -32.40
CA GLU A 665 1.45 11.49 -32.83
C GLU A 665 1.85 10.31 -31.94
N GLU A 666 2.84 10.51 -31.07
CA GLU A 666 3.29 9.51 -30.07
C GLU A 666 2.72 9.76 -28.69
N ARG A 667 2.12 10.94 -28.45
CA ARG A 667 1.52 11.29 -27.16
C ARG A 667 0.17 10.63 -27.00
N VAL A 668 -0.17 10.35 -25.74
CA VAL A 668 -1.49 9.85 -25.38
C VAL A 668 -2.04 10.58 -24.15
N ILE A 669 -3.26 11.06 -24.29
CA ILE A 669 -4.10 11.54 -23.19
C ILE A 669 -5.39 10.73 -23.27
N ILE A 670 -5.73 10.05 -22.18
CA ILE A 670 -6.94 9.23 -22.08
C ILE A 670 -8.07 10.08 -21.46
N TRP A 671 -7.76 10.77 -20.34
CA TRP A 671 -8.70 11.61 -19.60
C TRP A 671 -8.29 13.09 -19.53
#